data_1d76524c6ce56af17341c39f1ee0ad5b
#
_entry.id   1d76524c6ce56af17341c39f1ee0ad5b
#
_cell.length_a   1.000
_cell.length_b   1.000
_cell.length_c   1.000
_cell.angle_alpha   90.00
_cell.angle_beta   90.00
_cell.angle_gamma   90.00
#
_symmetry.space_group_name_H-M   'P 1'
#
loop_
_entity.id
_entity.type
_entity.pdbx_description
1 polymer ?
#
loop_
_entity_poly.entity_id
_entity_poly.type
_entity_poly.pdbx_seq_one_letter_code
_entity_poly.pdbx_strand_id
1 'polypeptide(L)'
;MSAAIKLPQLREQNSATCRRTLRTTTLRRTLLCALLFAPLCGRAGAQQTVDKTGTDFFEKSIRPLLAQRCYSCHNASSGVTRGGLALDTKEGWSIGGNHGAALVPGKPEKSLLLKAVSYADPNLQMPPGKPLSADQIALLKTWIQNGADDPRMPAGPGGKPKLSGLTQKARDHWAFQPIKKAAIPAVKNAAWVKTPIDAFVLAKLEAKGMRPAAPAAREALIRRAYYDLIGLPPTVDQVRVFLADRAPNAWAKVVDGLLASPHYGERWGRHWLDTARYADTRGYTNNNGKERFEGYKFPYAWTYRDYVIQSLNADKPYNQFLLEQIAADKLPDIQTNDPRLAALGFLTVGKRFQNPDDTLDERIDTVTKATLGLTVSCARCHDHKFDPIPTADYYSLHGIFASTTEPLNRPVVETVGDSTQHADYEQKLAEMASKNREVIYGILKADATQFQDHAEGYLMLSSVKGRGTERYDLAKKYGLWPEDRDIVNNLRPLPFDPVLGPFAALSRLPKEGFAERAAVLLPKLLNDPRRPVNPLVVAALKSAKIQSLEDVAHAYGDLYARLKPVREAFLQARSTPGAGDGNLMDPQTAALLETPVPVPPADTLATPDQQVDFFTDRALTPNRTVALYVDNRTGNDLLFDAMNELRMTHPGSPGCAMVVADSAKPRDSYIYLRGERAKRGPVVPRQFLEVLSGADRKPFTEGSGRLELAQAILAPTDPLPARVEVNRIWMYHFGEGFVSTPDDLGNQSETPSHPELLDWLAGWFMKNDWSMKRLHRLILLSSTYQESSAPNPAYALKDPANRLLWRANLRRLDFEAIRDSLVMLTGKLDESVGGKPVNITDEPYTYRRSCYGYVDRNNLSDLLTQFDFADPDMANTRRISTIVPQQALFFLNSPMSVDVARQVMARPEVANAPDDAAKVRAIYLILFQRSPKSEEVSWATEFLTQANSLVVAPPAKRPGPQRLPAQKPVVKKYQPGNRFAALRNEGVPVSRVPLTPWELYTQALLCSNEFVYVN
;
A
#
# COMPACT_ATOMS: atom_id res chain seq x y z
N MET A 1 1.07 -58.54 -19.58
CA MET A 1 1.19 -58.14 -20.98
C MET A 1 1.33 -56.61 -21.02
N SER A 2 2.53 -56.24 -21.44
CA SER A 2 2.94 -54.82 -21.58
C SER A 2 2.33 -54.16 -22.82
N ALA A 3 1.87 -52.92 -22.66
CA ALA A 3 1.86 -52.01 -23.80
C ALA A 3 2.17 -50.58 -23.28
N ALA A 4 3.41 -50.23 -23.47
CA ALA A 4 3.90 -48.87 -23.22
C ALA A 4 3.47 -47.96 -24.41
N ILE A 5 2.81 -46.88 -24.12
CA ILE A 5 2.55 -45.79 -25.11
C ILE A 5 3.62 -44.72 -24.85
N LYS A 6 4.53 -44.60 -25.80
CA LYS A 6 5.51 -43.51 -25.92
C LYS A 6 4.81 -42.25 -26.42
N LEU A 7 4.96 -41.17 -25.68
CA LEU A 7 4.70 -39.81 -26.19
C LEU A 7 5.93 -39.32 -26.94
N PRO A 8 5.81 -38.75 -28.15
CA PRO A 8 6.93 -38.13 -28.83
C PRO A 8 7.16 -36.69 -28.35
N GLN A 9 8.41 -36.37 -28.11
CA GLN A 9 8.92 -35.01 -27.95
C GLN A 9 8.68 -34.21 -29.24
N LEU A 10 7.94 -33.12 -29.17
CA LEU A 10 7.92 -32.08 -30.20
C LEU A 10 8.73 -30.90 -29.72
N ARG A 11 9.91 -30.78 -30.34
CA ARG A 11 10.79 -29.62 -30.27
C ARG A 11 10.17 -28.42 -30.99
N GLU A 12 10.46 -27.25 -30.41
CA GLU A 12 10.35 -25.91 -30.95
C GLU A 12 10.43 -25.79 -32.50
N GLN A 13 9.33 -25.42 -33.08
CA GLN A 13 9.26 -24.69 -34.35
C GLN A 13 7.79 -24.34 -34.62
N ASN A 14 7.34 -23.13 -34.20
CA ASN A 14 6.16 -22.46 -34.77
C ASN A 14 5.78 -21.19 -34.00
N SER A 15 6.75 -20.28 -33.77
CA SER A 15 6.42 -18.95 -33.27
C SER A 15 6.45 -17.83 -34.32
N ALA A 16 6.83 -18.14 -35.54
CA ALA A 16 6.98 -17.14 -36.63
C ALA A 16 5.75 -16.98 -37.55
N THR A 17 4.87 -18.00 -37.63
CA THR A 17 3.75 -18.00 -38.61
C THR A 17 2.46 -17.38 -38.04
N CYS A 18 2.28 -17.39 -36.70
CA CYS A 18 1.08 -16.83 -36.07
C CYS A 18 1.10 -15.28 -35.96
N ARG A 19 2.29 -14.65 -36.03
CA ARG A 19 2.40 -13.18 -35.97
C ARG A 19 2.17 -12.47 -37.34
N ARG A 20 2.24 -13.19 -38.48
CA ARG A 20 1.98 -12.60 -39.78
C ARG A 20 0.51 -12.61 -40.18
N THR A 21 -0.28 -13.55 -39.72
CA THR A 21 -1.72 -13.65 -40.02
C THR A 21 -2.61 -12.67 -39.27
N LEU A 22 -2.20 -12.26 -38.06
CA LEU A 22 -2.97 -11.25 -37.31
C LEU A 22 -2.76 -9.81 -37.80
N ARG A 23 -1.63 -9.52 -38.44
CA ARG A 23 -1.38 -8.15 -38.99
C ARG A 23 -2.12 -7.88 -40.30
N THR A 24 -2.41 -8.89 -41.10
CA THR A 24 -3.08 -8.71 -42.40
C THR A 24 -4.61 -8.61 -42.29
N THR A 25 -5.21 -9.21 -41.26
CA THR A 25 -6.67 -9.13 -41.03
C THR A 25 -7.11 -7.81 -40.39
N THR A 26 -6.26 -7.17 -39.61
CA THR A 26 -6.59 -5.87 -38.98
C THR A 26 -6.48 -4.71 -39.99
N LEU A 27 -5.54 -4.78 -40.93
CA LEU A 27 -5.38 -3.74 -41.96
C LEU A 27 -6.50 -3.79 -43.03
N ARG A 28 -7.07 -4.96 -43.31
CA ARG A 28 -8.18 -5.07 -44.29
C ARG A 28 -9.53 -4.60 -43.72
N ARG A 29 -9.75 -4.66 -42.42
CA ARG A 29 -10.98 -4.14 -41.83
C ARG A 29 -10.98 -2.63 -41.63
N THR A 30 -9.83 -2.01 -41.45
CA THR A 30 -9.70 -0.54 -41.32
C THR A 30 -9.82 0.16 -42.70
N LEU A 31 -9.42 -0.48 -43.81
CA LEU A 31 -9.60 0.10 -45.13
C LEU A 31 -11.04 0.01 -45.66
N LEU A 32 -11.84 -0.98 -45.23
CA LEU A 32 -13.23 -1.11 -45.68
C LEU A 32 -14.21 -0.14 -44.96
N CYS A 33 -13.88 0.35 -43.76
CA CYS A 33 -14.66 1.41 -43.09
C CYS A 33 -14.33 2.82 -43.60
N ALA A 34 -13.17 3.01 -44.27
CA ALA A 34 -12.77 4.32 -44.78
C ALA A 34 -13.33 4.63 -46.19
N LEU A 35 -13.97 3.66 -46.87
CA LEU A 35 -14.50 3.81 -48.23
C LEU A 35 -16.02 4.01 -48.34
N LEU A 36 -16.74 4.07 -47.23
CA LEU A 36 -18.21 4.23 -47.20
C LEU A 36 -18.72 5.59 -46.64
N PHE A 37 -17.81 6.52 -46.29
CA PHE A 37 -18.18 7.87 -45.87
C PHE A 37 -17.35 8.95 -46.59
N ALA A 38 -17.53 9.08 -47.86
CA ALA A 38 -17.32 10.33 -48.63
C ALA A 38 -18.35 10.36 -49.76
N PRO A 39 -19.22 11.36 -49.82
CA PRO A 39 -18.78 12.61 -50.39
C PRO A 39 -19.50 13.85 -49.83
N LEU A 40 -19.03 14.99 -50.30
CA LEU A 40 -19.56 16.35 -50.15
C LEU A 40 -18.99 17.16 -48.94
N CYS A 41 -17.78 17.60 -49.10
CA CYS A 41 -17.41 18.97 -48.73
C CYS A 41 -16.35 19.48 -49.75
N GLY A 42 -16.74 20.51 -50.45
CA GLY A 42 -15.95 21.15 -51.48
C GLY A 42 -14.66 21.77 -50.93
N ARG A 43 -13.69 21.82 -51.82
CA ARG A 43 -12.44 22.54 -51.66
C ARG A 43 -12.68 23.97 -51.14
N ALA A 44 -12.21 24.21 -49.93
CA ALA A 44 -11.72 25.48 -49.48
C ALA A 44 -10.48 25.20 -48.63
N GLY A 45 -9.34 25.18 -49.28
CA GLY A 45 -8.04 25.24 -48.62
C GLY A 45 -7.88 26.62 -47.98
N ALA A 46 -8.44 26.79 -46.81
CA ALA A 46 -8.06 27.87 -45.89
C ALA A 46 -6.81 27.40 -45.18
N GLN A 47 -5.62 27.77 -45.66
CA GLN A 47 -4.48 27.95 -44.80
C GLN A 47 -4.94 28.88 -43.69
N GLN A 48 -5.20 28.32 -42.47
CA GLN A 48 -5.34 29.12 -41.26
C GLN A 48 -4.00 29.85 -41.11
N THR A 49 -3.96 31.11 -41.53
CA THR A 49 -2.92 32.05 -41.13
C THR A 49 -3.01 32.16 -39.63
N VAL A 50 -2.13 31.45 -38.91
CA VAL A 50 -1.95 31.62 -37.47
C VAL A 50 -1.68 33.10 -37.28
N ASP A 51 -2.56 33.81 -36.53
CA ASP A 51 -2.29 35.17 -36.16
C ASP A 51 -0.95 35.15 -35.39
N LYS A 52 0.07 35.79 -35.90
CA LYS A 52 1.42 35.80 -35.35
C LYS A 52 1.60 36.90 -34.28
N THR A 53 0.51 37.38 -33.73
CA THR A 53 0.49 38.44 -32.72
C THR A 53 -0.31 38.04 -31.49
N GLY A 54 0.04 38.63 -30.34
CA GLY A 54 -0.71 38.52 -29.13
C GLY A 54 -0.58 37.17 -28.36
N THR A 55 -1.45 37.01 -27.38
CA THR A 55 -1.45 35.89 -26.41
C THR A 55 -1.57 34.51 -27.07
N ASP A 56 -2.40 34.40 -28.11
CA ASP A 56 -2.60 33.15 -28.82
C ASP A 56 -1.34 32.65 -29.53
N PHE A 57 -0.58 33.54 -30.09
CA PHE A 57 0.70 33.19 -30.72
C PHE A 57 1.72 32.72 -29.70
N PHE A 58 1.77 33.40 -28.56
CA PHE A 58 2.64 32.97 -27.48
C PHE A 58 2.29 31.56 -26.99
N GLU A 59 1.03 31.31 -26.66
CA GLU A 59 0.59 30.03 -26.07
C GLU A 59 0.69 28.87 -27.06
N LYS A 60 0.37 29.08 -28.35
CA LYS A 60 0.35 28.02 -29.36
C LYS A 60 1.72 27.73 -29.97
N SER A 61 2.63 28.72 -30.04
CA SER A 61 3.90 28.58 -30.78
C SER A 61 5.14 28.84 -29.93
N ILE A 62 5.15 29.86 -29.09
CA ILE A 62 6.36 30.29 -28.36
C ILE A 62 6.55 29.48 -27.06
N ARG A 63 5.52 29.40 -26.22
CA ARG A 63 5.59 28.70 -24.94
C ARG A 63 5.94 27.20 -25.10
N PRO A 64 5.34 26.44 -26.03
CA PRO A 64 5.77 25.07 -26.29
C PRO A 64 7.24 24.95 -26.74
N LEU A 65 7.72 25.88 -27.55
CA LEU A 65 9.11 25.92 -27.98
C LEU A 65 10.05 26.18 -26.82
N LEU A 66 9.77 27.18 -25.98
CA LEU A 66 10.56 27.47 -24.78
C LEU A 66 10.56 26.31 -23.80
N ALA A 67 9.39 25.68 -23.59
CA ALA A 67 9.25 24.53 -22.71
C ALA A 67 10.06 23.32 -23.18
N GLN A 68 10.03 23.02 -24.45
CA GLN A 68 10.73 21.87 -25.03
C GLN A 68 12.25 22.06 -25.11
N ARG A 69 12.72 23.29 -25.35
CA ARG A 69 14.11 23.55 -25.75
C ARG A 69 14.92 24.32 -24.71
N CYS A 70 14.27 25.06 -23.80
CA CYS A 70 14.94 26.01 -22.92
C CYS A 70 14.74 25.73 -21.43
N TYR A 71 13.53 25.28 -20.99
CA TYR A 71 13.19 25.17 -19.56
C TYR A 71 13.99 24.10 -18.82
N SER A 72 14.60 23.14 -19.49
CA SER A 72 15.49 22.17 -18.84
C SER A 72 16.72 22.83 -18.14
N CYS A 73 17.07 24.04 -18.57
CA CYS A 73 18.21 24.79 -18.07
C CYS A 73 17.88 26.21 -17.58
N HIS A 74 16.76 26.80 -17.99
CA HIS A 74 16.36 28.18 -17.75
C HIS A 74 14.95 28.25 -17.20
N ASN A 75 14.75 27.72 -16.00
CA ASN A 75 13.44 27.60 -15.35
C ASN A 75 13.54 27.94 -13.87
N ALA A 76 12.98 29.10 -13.48
CA ALA A 76 12.94 29.55 -12.09
C ALA A 76 12.10 28.61 -11.21
N SER A 77 10.97 28.12 -11.74
CA SER A 77 10.06 27.23 -11.02
C SER A 77 10.70 25.90 -10.62
N SER A 78 11.69 25.42 -11.40
CA SER A 78 12.48 24.22 -11.07
C SER A 78 13.78 24.50 -10.33
N GLY A 79 14.07 25.77 -10.03
CA GLY A 79 15.33 26.21 -9.41
C GLY A 79 16.57 26.07 -10.30
N VAL A 80 16.41 25.82 -11.61
CA VAL A 80 17.52 25.65 -12.56
C VAL A 80 17.61 26.90 -13.46
N THR A 81 18.34 27.91 -12.99
CA THR A 81 18.58 29.16 -13.74
C THR A 81 20.04 29.24 -14.16
N ARG A 82 20.44 28.44 -15.17
CA ARG A 82 21.82 28.51 -15.66
C ARG A 82 22.10 29.88 -16.30
N GLY A 83 23.26 30.43 -15.95
CA GLY A 83 23.61 31.80 -16.35
C GLY A 83 22.73 32.87 -15.69
N GLY A 84 22.06 32.56 -14.58
CA GLY A 84 21.15 33.47 -13.92
C GLY A 84 19.85 33.77 -14.66
N LEU A 85 19.58 33.11 -15.79
CA LEU A 85 18.46 33.39 -16.67
C LEU A 85 17.29 32.40 -16.43
N ALA A 86 16.07 32.93 -16.24
CA ALA A 86 14.82 32.19 -16.26
C ALA A 86 13.99 32.60 -17.49
N LEU A 87 13.48 31.59 -18.22
CA LEU A 87 12.65 31.79 -19.40
C LEU A 87 11.22 31.30 -19.24
N ASP A 88 10.93 30.70 -18.09
CA ASP A 88 9.62 30.16 -17.73
C ASP A 88 8.66 31.22 -17.16
N THR A 89 9.14 32.43 -16.90
CA THR A 89 8.32 33.58 -16.43
C THR A 89 8.64 34.83 -17.25
N LYS A 90 7.66 35.74 -17.36
CA LYS A 90 7.84 37.06 -17.97
C LYS A 90 8.87 37.89 -17.20
N GLU A 91 8.79 37.85 -15.89
CA GLU A 91 9.75 38.55 -15.01
C GLU A 91 11.17 38.03 -15.19
N GLY A 92 11.36 36.69 -15.24
CA GLY A 92 12.68 36.08 -15.35
C GLY A 92 13.42 36.43 -16.62
N TRP A 93 12.78 36.47 -17.77
CA TRP A 93 13.47 36.93 -19.00
C TRP A 93 13.58 38.46 -19.09
N SER A 94 12.70 39.21 -18.42
CA SER A 94 12.78 40.68 -18.37
C SER A 94 13.96 41.13 -17.49
N ILE A 95 14.22 40.46 -16.40
CA ILE A 95 15.42 40.71 -15.55
C ILE A 95 16.70 40.34 -16.30
N GLY A 96 16.65 39.31 -17.13
CA GLY A 96 17.78 38.78 -17.88
C GLY A 96 18.67 37.84 -17.08
N GLY A 97 19.87 37.57 -17.59
CA GLY A 97 20.86 36.70 -16.94
C GLY A 97 22.20 37.39 -16.70
N ASN A 98 23.21 36.62 -16.33
CA ASN A 98 24.55 37.13 -16.00
C ASN A 98 25.23 37.95 -17.13
N HIS A 99 24.73 37.78 -18.37
CA HIS A 99 25.26 38.50 -19.56
C HIS A 99 24.32 39.65 -20.01
N GLY A 100 23.36 40.05 -19.21
CA GLY A 100 22.43 41.12 -19.47
C GLY A 100 21.06 40.69 -19.95
N ALA A 101 20.30 41.59 -20.57
CA ALA A 101 18.92 41.37 -20.99
C ALA A 101 18.80 40.22 -22.03
N ALA A 102 18.02 39.21 -21.69
CA ALA A 102 17.81 38.05 -22.55
C ALA A 102 16.99 38.42 -23.80
N LEU A 103 15.98 39.28 -23.62
CA LEU A 103 15.09 39.79 -24.66
C LEU A 103 15.03 41.30 -24.59
N VAL A 104 14.95 41.93 -25.76
CA VAL A 104 14.62 43.35 -25.87
C VAL A 104 13.37 43.43 -26.75
N PRO A 105 12.17 43.67 -26.20
CA PRO A 105 10.93 43.72 -26.95
C PRO A 105 11.00 44.68 -28.13
N GLY A 106 10.54 44.29 -29.30
CA GLY A 106 10.60 45.05 -30.53
C GLY A 106 11.98 45.15 -31.22
N LYS A 107 13.06 44.59 -30.57
CA LYS A 107 14.44 44.72 -31.07
C LYS A 107 15.16 43.37 -31.11
N PRO A 108 14.81 42.51 -32.09
CA PRO A 108 15.41 41.19 -32.19
C PRO A 108 16.93 41.18 -32.26
N GLU A 109 17.52 42.13 -32.98
CA GLU A 109 18.97 42.31 -33.11
C GLU A 109 19.74 42.63 -31.83
N LYS A 110 19.02 43.15 -30.82
CA LYS A 110 19.58 43.47 -29.50
C LYS A 110 19.30 42.37 -28.44
N SER A 111 18.59 41.32 -28.85
CA SER A 111 18.13 40.24 -27.93
C SER A 111 19.17 39.13 -27.86
N LEU A 112 19.83 38.95 -26.69
CA LEU A 112 20.82 37.90 -26.49
C LEU A 112 20.28 36.49 -26.75
N LEU A 113 19.01 36.25 -26.51
CA LEU A 113 18.37 34.98 -26.81
C LEU A 113 18.52 34.60 -28.29
N LEU A 114 18.26 35.53 -29.24
CA LEU A 114 18.38 35.25 -30.65
C LEU A 114 19.83 35.04 -31.06
N LYS A 115 20.78 35.84 -30.48
CA LYS A 115 22.19 35.65 -30.71
C LYS A 115 22.66 34.26 -30.25
N ALA A 116 22.15 33.80 -29.11
CA ALA A 116 22.50 32.48 -28.54
C ALA A 116 21.94 31.32 -29.36
N VAL A 117 20.66 31.40 -29.78
CA VAL A 117 20.00 30.29 -30.54
C VAL A 117 20.39 30.23 -31.99
N SER A 118 20.89 31.35 -32.58
CA SER A 118 21.43 31.39 -33.96
C SER A 118 22.84 30.81 -34.07
N TYR A 119 23.52 30.52 -32.90
CA TYR A 119 24.91 30.06 -32.90
C TYR A 119 25.90 31.02 -33.55
N ALA A 120 25.54 32.28 -33.63
CA ALA A 120 26.40 33.29 -34.25
C ALA A 120 27.67 33.61 -33.40
N ASP A 121 27.67 33.28 -32.12
CA ASP A 121 28.81 33.46 -31.24
C ASP A 121 29.25 32.09 -30.70
N PRO A 122 30.47 31.65 -30.95
CA PRO A 122 31.00 30.37 -30.47
C PRO A 122 30.95 30.20 -28.95
N ASN A 123 31.01 31.32 -28.18
CA ASN A 123 30.98 31.32 -26.73
C ASN A 123 29.53 31.38 -26.15
N LEU A 124 28.53 31.58 -27.02
CA LEU A 124 27.14 31.75 -26.59
C LEU A 124 26.20 30.91 -27.49
N GLN A 125 26.32 29.59 -27.39
CA GLN A 125 25.50 28.63 -28.17
C GLN A 125 24.45 27.94 -27.29
N MET A 126 23.17 28.16 -27.59
CA MET A 126 22.00 27.58 -26.85
C MET A 126 20.96 27.03 -27.79
N PRO A 127 20.36 25.84 -27.48
CA PRO A 127 20.77 24.88 -26.48
C PRO A 127 22.10 24.21 -26.85
N PRO A 128 22.95 23.82 -25.88
CA PRO A 128 24.26 23.21 -26.19
C PRO A 128 24.10 21.91 -27.00
N GLY A 129 24.81 21.82 -28.14
CA GLY A 129 24.87 20.61 -28.95
C GLY A 129 23.59 20.25 -29.73
N LYS A 130 22.52 21.05 -29.65
CA LYS A 130 21.23 20.82 -30.37
C LYS A 130 20.64 22.15 -30.84
N PRO A 131 21.11 22.73 -31.99
CA PRO A 131 20.62 24.01 -32.49
C PRO A 131 19.11 23.96 -32.79
N LEU A 132 18.46 25.11 -32.75
CA LEU A 132 17.09 25.27 -33.21
C LEU A 132 17.05 25.25 -34.74
N SER A 133 15.90 24.81 -35.30
CA SER A 133 15.69 24.92 -36.74
C SER A 133 15.49 26.39 -37.14
N ALA A 134 15.70 26.70 -38.45
CA ALA A 134 15.50 28.03 -38.97
C ALA A 134 14.08 28.55 -38.70
N ASP A 135 13.05 27.68 -38.77
CA ASP A 135 11.66 28.02 -38.49
C ASP A 135 11.44 28.36 -37.01
N GLN A 136 12.09 27.61 -36.11
CA GLN A 136 12.02 27.86 -34.68
C GLN A 136 12.68 29.18 -34.29
N ILE A 137 13.79 29.51 -34.91
CA ILE A 137 14.46 30.81 -34.74
C ILE A 137 13.59 31.93 -35.32
N ALA A 138 12.95 31.72 -36.47
CA ALA A 138 12.01 32.68 -37.07
C ALA A 138 10.80 32.96 -36.18
N LEU A 139 10.23 31.96 -35.51
CA LEU A 139 9.16 32.12 -34.56
C LEU A 139 9.59 33.01 -33.37
N LEU A 140 10.76 32.77 -32.79
CA LEU A 140 11.28 33.58 -31.67
C LEU A 140 11.57 35.02 -32.15
N LYS A 141 12.12 35.20 -33.37
CA LYS A 141 12.37 36.50 -33.98
C LYS A 141 11.07 37.29 -34.14
N THR A 142 10.04 36.65 -34.70
CA THR A 142 8.72 37.27 -34.91
C THR A 142 8.07 37.64 -33.58
N TRP A 143 8.16 36.78 -32.59
CA TRP A 143 7.64 37.06 -31.23
C TRP A 143 8.31 38.29 -30.63
N ILE A 144 9.65 38.36 -30.65
CA ILE A 144 10.39 39.49 -30.11
C ILE A 144 10.10 40.78 -30.90
N GLN A 145 10.03 40.69 -32.24
CA GLN A 145 9.71 41.79 -33.13
C GLN A 145 8.33 42.40 -32.88
N ASN A 146 7.36 41.54 -32.51
CA ASN A 146 6.00 41.96 -32.19
C ASN A 146 5.84 42.40 -30.71
N GLY A 147 6.92 42.69 -30.00
CA GLY A 147 6.89 43.22 -28.65
C GLY A 147 7.05 42.16 -27.54
N ALA A 148 7.35 40.90 -27.87
CA ALA A 148 7.54 39.79 -26.94
C ALA A 148 6.33 39.63 -25.97
N ASP A 149 5.12 39.70 -26.53
CA ASP A 149 3.91 39.55 -25.73
C ASP A 149 3.90 38.21 -24.98
N ASP A 150 3.79 38.28 -23.67
CA ASP A 150 3.85 37.14 -22.77
C ASP A 150 2.76 37.30 -21.72
N PRO A 151 1.67 36.48 -21.80
CA PRO A 151 0.53 36.62 -20.93
C PRO A 151 0.78 36.07 -19.51
N ARG A 152 1.94 35.46 -19.24
CA ARG A 152 2.26 34.93 -17.94
C ARG A 152 2.42 36.08 -16.94
N MET A 153 1.52 36.10 -15.96
CA MET A 153 1.53 37.11 -14.90
C MET A 153 2.77 36.93 -14.01
N PRO A 154 3.34 38.00 -13.48
CA PRO A 154 4.32 37.90 -12.39
C PRO A 154 3.66 37.18 -11.23
N ALA A 155 4.36 36.25 -10.59
CA ALA A 155 3.95 35.70 -9.32
C ALA A 155 4.07 36.82 -8.26
N GLY A 156 3.02 37.61 -8.13
CA GLY A 156 2.92 38.61 -7.06
C GLY A 156 2.81 37.89 -5.71
N PRO A 157 3.41 38.43 -4.64
CA PRO A 157 3.21 37.90 -3.31
C PRO A 157 1.73 38.06 -2.95
N GLY A 158 0.95 36.98 -3.04
CA GLY A 158 -0.44 36.91 -2.60
C GLY A 158 -1.51 36.79 -3.70
N GLY A 159 -1.18 36.62 -4.96
CA GLY A 159 -2.17 36.28 -5.99
C GLY A 159 -2.61 34.83 -5.91
N LYS A 160 -3.80 34.56 -5.38
CA LYS A 160 -4.44 33.23 -5.44
C LYS A 160 -4.46 32.78 -6.91
N PRO A 161 -3.90 31.59 -7.25
CA PRO A 161 -4.13 31.01 -8.59
C PRO A 161 -5.64 30.89 -8.77
N LYS A 162 -6.21 31.38 -9.87
CA LYS A 162 -7.57 31.01 -10.26
C LYS A 162 -7.56 29.55 -10.69
N LEU A 163 -7.67 28.70 -9.71
CA LEU A 163 -7.79 27.26 -9.82
C LEU A 163 -9.28 26.90 -9.96
N SER A 164 -9.92 27.10 -11.08
CA SER A 164 -11.22 26.49 -11.26
C SER A 164 -11.63 26.44 -12.73
N GLY A 165 -11.22 25.34 -13.38
CA GLY A 165 -12.02 24.75 -14.45
C GLY A 165 -13.16 23.89 -13.91
N LEU A 166 -13.42 23.91 -12.60
CA LEU A 166 -14.44 23.10 -11.95
C LEU A 166 -15.82 23.66 -12.22
N THR A 167 -16.64 22.89 -12.93
CA THR A 167 -18.01 23.31 -13.26
C THR A 167 -18.86 23.34 -12.00
N GLN A 168 -19.76 24.32 -11.88
CA GLN A 168 -20.74 24.37 -10.80
C GLN A 168 -21.53 23.05 -10.71
N LYS A 169 -21.85 22.46 -11.85
CA LYS A 169 -22.50 21.16 -11.95
C LYS A 169 -21.78 20.04 -11.15
N ALA A 170 -20.43 20.02 -11.17
CA ALA A 170 -19.68 19.03 -10.40
C ALA A 170 -19.79 19.29 -8.89
N ARG A 171 -19.88 20.55 -8.47
CA ARG A 171 -20.09 20.94 -7.07
C ARG A 171 -21.53 20.66 -6.58
N ASP A 172 -22.49 20.66 -7.49
CA ASP A 172 -23.91 20.41 -7.19
C ASP A 172 -24.23 18.91 -6.97
N HIS A 173 -23.24 18.03 -7.14
CA HIS A 173 -23.43 16.61 -6.91
C HIS A 173 -23.93 16.31 -5.49
N TRP A 174 -24.85 15.36 -5.37
CA TRP A 174 -25.55 15.05 -4.12
C TRP A 174 -24.60 14.82 -2.93
N ALA A 175 -23.44 14.18 -3.17
CA ALA A 175 -22.50 13.82 -2.11
C ALA A 175 -21.85 15.04 -1.44
N PHE A 176 -21.65 16.14 -2.18
CA PHE A 176 -21.06 17.39 -1.65
C PHE A 176 -22.10 18.32 -1.03
N GLN A 177 -23.39 17.99 -1.10
CA GLN A 177 -24.44 18.81 -0.52
C GLN A 177 -24.61 18.51 0.98
N PRO A 178 -24.95 19.52 1.78
CA PRO A 178 -25.23 19.30 3.21
C PRO A 178 -26.29 18.22 3.43
N ILE A 179 -26.19 17.47 4.53
CA ILE A 179 -27.16 16.47 4.92
C ILE A 179 -28.52 17.13 5.14
N LYS A 180 -29.51 16.69 4.37
CA LYS A 180 -30.87 17.21 4.45
C LYS A 180 -31.64 16.54 5.59
N LYS A 181 -32.38 17.33 6.35
CA LYS A 181 -33.31 16.79 7.35
C LYS A 181 -34.52 16.22 6.64
N ALA A 182 -34.48 14.94 6.27
CA ALA A 182 -35.63 14.27 5.65
C ALA A 182 -36.73 14.00 6.68
N ALA A 183 -37.98 14.28 6.28
CA ALA A 183 -39.16 13.91 7.08
C ALA A 183 -39.46 12.44 6.87
N ILE A 184 -39.89 11.73 7.92
CA ILE A 184 -40.32 10.35 7.83
C ILE A 184 -41.58 10.30 6.98
N PRO A 185 -41.64 9.56 5.85
CA PRO A 185 -42.78 9.55 4.96
C PRO A 185 -44.00 8.85 5.59
N ALA A 186 -45.20 9.36 5.28
CA ALA A 186 -46.42 8.65 5.59
C ALA A 186 -46.59 7.46 4.62
N VAL A 187 -47.04 6.32 5.13
CA VAL A 187 -47.22 5.08 4.37
C VAL A 187 -48.61 4.49 4.60
N LYS A 188 -49.13 3.70 3.63
CA LYS A 188 -50.45 3.07 3.72
C LYS A 188 -50.46 1.93 4.76
N ASN A 189 -49.43 1.10 4.79
CA ASN A 189 -49.31 0.01 5.73
C ASN A 189 -48.45 0.39 6.96
N ALA A 190 -48.93 1.34 7.77
CA ALA A 190 -48.25 1.80 8.96
C ALA A 190 -48.03 0.68 10.01
N ALA A 191 -48.83 -0.39 10.00
CA ALA A 191 -48.65 -1.54 10.93
C ALA A 191 -47.38 -2.35 10.67
N TRP A 192 -46.78 -2.26 9.49
CA TRP A 192 -45.55 -2.93 9.15
C TRP A 192 -44.31 -2.18 9.71
N VAL A 193 -44.45 -0.88 9.98
CA VAL A 193 -43.35 0.01 10.39
C VAL A 193 -43.00 -0.23 11.85
N LYS A 194 -41.79 -0.70 12.12
CA LYS A 194 -41.21 -0.85 13.49
C LYS A 194 -40.21 0.25 13.79
N THR A 195 -39.46 0.70 12.78
CA THR A 195 -38.49 1.79 12.89
C THR A 195 -38.67 2.78 11.74
N PRO A 196 -38.13 4.01 11.84
CA PRO A 196 -38.20 4.98 10.75
C PRO A 196 -37.67 4.45 9.41
N ILE A 197 -36.70 3.55 9.42
CA ILE A 197 -36.15 2.88 8.20
C ILE A 197 -37.29 2.31 7.37
N ASP A 198 -38.19 1.61 8.01
CA ASP A 198 -39.29 0.90 7.36
C ASP A 198 -40.22 1.84 6.59
N ALA A 199 -40.48 3.03 7.12
CA ALA A 199 -41.32 4.00 6.44
C ALA A 199 -40.70 4.47 5.12
N PHE A 200 -39.38 4.71 5.08
CA PHE A 200 -38.69 5.12 3.84
C PHE A 200 -38.68 4.00 2.80
N VAL A 201 -38.42 2.77 3.22
CA VAL A 201 -38.41 1.60 2.33
C VAL A 201 -39.81 1.33 1.81
N LEU A 202 -40.80 1.29 2.71
CA LEU A 202 -42.19 0.99 2.36
C LEU A 202 -42.81 2.05 1.43
N ALA A 203 -42.51 3.32 1.65
CA ALA A 203 -42.95 4.39 0.76
C ALA A 203 -42.51 4.18 -0.69
N LYS A 204 -41.27 3.73 -0.91
CA LYS A 204 -40.76 3.42 -2.25
C LYS A 204 -41.39 2.15 -2.84
N LEU A 205 -41.59 1.13 -2.03
CA LEU A 205 -42.28 -0.10 -2.45
C LEU A 205 -43.73 0.20 -2.86
N GLU A 206 -44.46 0.95 -2.04
CA GLU A 206 -45.85 1.37 -2.32
C GLU A 206 -45.96 2.20 -3.59
N ALA A 207 -45.00 3.11 -3.83
CA ALA A 207 -44.95 3.92 -5.05
C ALA A 207 -44.75 3.08 -6.32
N LYS A 208 -44.17 1.88 -6.20
CA LYS A 208 -43.98 0.90 -7.29
C LYS A 208 -45.03 -0.20 -7.31
N GLY A 209 -46.04 -0.12 -6.45
CA GLY A 209 -47.10 -1.16 -6.32
C GLY A 209 -46.52 -2.49 -5.84
N MET A 210 -45.51 -2.45 -4.99
CA MET A 210 -44.86 -3.60 -4.40
C MET A 210 -45.16 -3.67 -2.89
N ARG A 211 -44.99 -4.87 -2.33
CA ARG A 211 -45.17 -5.12 -0.90
C ARG A 211 -43.89 -5.77 -0.36
N PRO A 212 -43.51 -5.53 0.90
CA PRO A 212 -42.42 -6.24 1.53
C PRO A 212 -42.71 -7.73 1.67
N ALA A 213 -41.66 -8.55 1.73
CA ALA A 213 -41.81 -9.98 1.98
C ALA A 213 -42.35 -10.26 3.40
N ALA A 214 -42.81 -11.48 3.61
CA ALA A 214 -43.19 -11.92 4.95
C ALA A 214 -41.97 -11.94 5.89
N PRO A 215 -42.13 -11.87 7.21
CA PRO A 215 -41.04 -12.02 8.15
C PRO A 215 -40.32 -13.35 7.95
N ALA A 216 -39.00 -13.32 8.16
CA ALA A 216 -38.16 -14.52 8.13
C ALA A 216 -38.53 -15.48 9.26
N ALA A 217 -38.31 -16.80 9.05
CA ALA A 217 -38.36 -17.77 10.14
C ALA A 217 -37.38 -17.38 11.26
N ARG A 218 -37.76 -17.66 12.51
CA ARG A 218 -36.94 -17.23 13.68
C ARG A 218 -35.54 -17.83 13.65
N GLU A 219 -35.41 -19.07 13.20
CA GLU A 219 -34.12 -19.76 13.02
C GLU A 219 -33.23 -19.05 11.99
N ALA A 220 -33.78 -18.66 10.85
CA ALA A 220 -33.05 -17.92 9.82
C ALA A 220 -32.65 -16.53 10.33
N LEU A 221 -33.55 -15.86 11.07
CA LEU A 221 -33.33 -14.53 11.58
C LEU A 221 -32.20 -14.49 12.62
N ILE A 222 -32.20 -15.43 13.59
CA ILE A 222 -31.10 -15.48 14.59
C ILE A 222 -29.78 -15.83 13.90
N ARG A 223 -29.75 -16.79 12.96
CA ARG A 223 -28.55 -17.14 12.21
C ARG A 223 -27.99 -15.92 11.44
N ARG A 224 -28.84 -15.15 10.77
CA ARG A 224 -28.47 -13.90 10.08
C ARG A 224 -27.79 -12.91 11.02
N ALA A 225 -28.41 -12.59 12.14
CA ALA A 225 -27.88 -11.63 13.09
C ALA A 225 -26.55 -12.06 13.72
N TYR A 226 -26.36 -13.33 14.01
CA TYR A 226 -25.12 -13.88 14.52
C TYR A 226 -23.95 -13.69 13.53
N TYR A 227 -24.16 -14.07 12.27
CA TYR A 227 -23.13 -13.83 11.25
C TYR A 227 -22.88 -12.36 10.96
N ASP A 228 -23.90 -11.54 10.98
CA ASP A 228 -23.77 -10.10 10.72
C ASP A 228 -23.01 -9.38 11.84
N LEU A 229 -23.34 -9.68 13.09
CA LEU A 229 -22.79 -8.93 14.22
C LEU A 229 -21.49 -9.53 14.79
N ILE A 230 -21.35 -10.86 14.79
CA ILE A 230 -20.20 -11.52 15.42
C ILE A 230 -19.44 -12.49 14.51
N GLY A 231 -19.94 -12.75 13.29
CA GLY A 231 -19.27 -13.61 12.32
C GLY A 231 -19.22 -15.10 12.68
N LEU A 232 -20.05 -15.54 13.61
CA LEU A 232 -20.16 -16.92 14.08
C LEU A 232 -21.61 -17.39 13.99
N PRO A 233 -21.90 -18.69 13.83
CA PRO A 233 -23.25 -19.21 13.96
C PRO A 233 -23.72 -19.23 15.41
N PRO A 234 -25.01 -19.18 15.71
CA PRO A 234 -25.51 -19.42 17.06
C PRO A 234 -25.34 -20.90 17.44
N THR A 235 -25.11 -21.14 18.73
CA THR A 235 -25.14 -22.50 19.28
C THR A 235 -26.57 -23.07 19.31
N VAL A 236 -26.68 -24.38 19.40
CA VAL A 236 -27.99 -25.08 19.50
C VAL A 236 -28.80 -24.52 20.70
N ASP A 237 -28.16 -24.27 21.81
CA ASP A 237 -28.82 -23.74 23.01
C ASP A 237 -29.30 -22.29 22.83
N GLN A 238 -28.50 -21.44 22.19
CA GLN A 238 -28.90 -20.06 21.88
C GLN A 238 -30.13 -20.03 20.96
N VAL A 239 -30.18 -20.90 19.95
CA VAL A 239 -31.35 -21.03 19.09
C VAL A 239 -32.56 -21.50 19.89
N ARG A 240 -32.39 -22.54 20.72
CA ARG A 240 -33.50 -23.10 21.56
C ARG A 240 -34.06 -22.04 22.51
N VAL A 241 -33.20 -21.31 23.21
CA VAL A 241 -33.58 -20.22 24.13
C VAL A 241 -34.39 -19.16 23.38
N PHE A 242 -33.88 -18.71 22.24
CA PHE A 242 -34.59 -17.70 21.44
C PHE A 242 -35.92 -18.19 20.92
N LEU A 243 -36.02 -19.43 20.41
CA LEU A 243 -37.28 -19.98 19.92
C LEU A 243 -38.31 -20.16 21.03
N ALA A 244 -37.87 -20.44 22.24
CA ALA A 244 -38.76 -20.57 23.42
C ALA A 244 -39.23 -19.20 23.97
N ASP A 245 -38.44 -18.13 23.81
CA ASP A 245 -38.82 -16.79 24.30
C ASP A 245 -39.89 -16.17 23.41
N ARG A 246 -41.12 -16.04 23.96
CA ARG A 246 -42.30 -15.47 23.28
C ARG A 246 -42.53 -13.99 23.66
N ALA A 247 -41.65 -13.39 24.45
CA ALA A 247 -41.78 -11.98 24.85
C ALA A 247 -41.71 -11.05 23.63
N PRO A 248 -42.42 -9.93 23.62
CA PRO A 248 -42.39 -8.98 22.50
C PRO A 248 -40.98 -8.41 22.22
N ASN A 249 -40.12 -8.38 23.22
CA ASN A 249 -38.73 -7.91 23.09
C ASN A 249 -37.72 -9.05 22.91
N ALA A 250 -38.14 -10.31 22.66
CA ALA A 250 -37.22 -11.44 22.49
C ALA A 250 -36.16 -11.20 21.41
N TRP A 251 -36.53 -10.57 20.29
CA TRP A 251 -35.60 -10.22 19.24
C TRP A 251 -34.61 -9.13 19.67
N ALA A 252 -35.08 -8.10 20.34
CA ALA A 252 -34.21 -7.05 20.86
C ALA A 252 -33.17 -7.58 21.85
N LYS A 253 -33.55 -8.55 22.72
CA LYS A 253 -32.61 -9.20 23.64
C LYS A 253 -31.47 -9.91 22.88
N VAL A 254 -31.77 -10.60 21.76
CA VAL A 254 -30.74 -11.25 20.94
C VAL A 254 -29.80 -10.20 20.36
N VAL A 255 -30.34 -9.14 19.75
CA VAL A 255 -29.55 -8.05 19.16
C VAL A 255 -28.65 -7.37 20.20
N ASP A 256 -29.23 -7.03 21.36
CA ASP A 256 -28.49 -6.36 22.45
C ASP A 256 -27.40 -7.27 23.01
N GLY A 257 -27.64 -8.59 23.15
CA GLY A 257 -26.65 -9.57 23.56
C GLY A 257 -25.48 -9.70 22.55
N LEU A 258 -25.77 -9.69 21.26
CA LEU A 258 -24.74 -9.74 20.21
C LEU A 258 -23.89 -8.46 20.15
N LEU A 259 -24.51 -7.29 20.31
CA LEU A 259 -23.81 -6.02 20.36
C LEU A 259 -22.93 -5.86 21.63
N ALA A 260 -23.27 -6.57 22.70
CA ALA A 260 -22.46 -6.63 23.92
C ALA A 260 -21.33 -7.68 23.84
N SER A 261 -21.36 -8.58 22.87
CA SER A 261 -20.35 -9.63 22.72
C SER A 261 -18.99 -9.06 22.36
N PRO A 262 -17.88 -9.58 22.92
CA PRO A 262 -16.52 -9.19 22.51
C PRO A 262 -16.21 -9.56 21.05
N HIS A 263 -16.93 -10.50 20.48
CA HIS A 263 -16.80 -10.92 19.08
C HIS A 263 -17.38 -9.91 18.08
N TYR A 264 -18.15 -8.92 18.53
CA TYR A 264 -18.61 -7.81 17.70
C TYR A 264 -17.43 -7.02 17.14
N GLY A 265 -16.47 -6.64 17.97
CA GLY A 265 -15.29 -5.91 17.51
C GLY A 265 -14.40 -6.72 16.58
N GLU A 266 -14.30 -8.05 16.76
CA GLU A 266 -13.57 -8.94 15.84
C GLU A 266 -14.19 -8.94 14.44
N ARG A 267 -15.52 -9.04 14.36
CA ARG A 267 -16.26 -9.03 13.09
C ARG A 267 -16.17 -7.68 12.39
N TRP A 268 -16.55 -6.62 13.06
CA TRP A 268 -16.61 -5.27 12.48
C TRP A 268 -15.21 -4.65 12.35
N GLY A 269 -14.28 -5.05 13.21
CA GLY A 269 -12.86 -4.73 13.08
C GLY A 269 -12.27 -5.29 11.79
N ARG A 270 -12.64 -6.53 11.38
CA ARG A 270 -12.17 -7.08 10.10
C ARG A 270 -12.61 -6.24 8.91
N HIS A 271 -13.86 -5.77 8.89
CA HIS A 271 -14.35 -4.88 7.82
C HIS A 271 -13.57 -3.56 7.77
N TRP A 272 -13.28 -2.97 8.92
CA TRP A 272 -12.44 -1.78 8.98
C TRP A 272 -11.00 -2.05 8.55
N LEU A 273 -10.42 -3.17 8.95
CA LEU A 273 -9.04 -3.54 8.61
C LEU A 273 -8.85 -3.78 7.10
N ASP A 274 -9.90 -4.20 6.38
CA ASP A 274 -9.90 -4.25 4.91
C ASP A 274 -9.80 -2.84 4.31
N THR A 275 -10.58 -1.91 4.82
CA THR A 275 -10.51 -0.50 4.44
C THR A 275 -9.16 0.13 4.78
N ALA A 276 -8.59 -0.25 5.93
CA ALA A 276 -7.28 0.18 6.38
C ALA A 276 -6.12 -0.57 5.70
N ARG A 277 -6.37 -1.45 4.72
CA ARG A 277 -5.38 -2.28 4.02
C ARG A 277 -4.38 -2.95 4.96
N TYR A 278 -4.89 -3.50 6.06
CA TYR A 278 -4.08 -4.15 7.08
C TYR A 278 -3.29 -5.33 6.52
N ALA A 279 -2.01 -5.37 6.85
CA ALA A 279 -1.14 -6.53 6.66
C ALA A 279 -0.02 -6.52 7.70
N ASP A 280 0.57 -7.70 7.94
CA ASP A 280 1.72 -7.89 8.84
C ASP A 280 3.06 -7.73 8.11
N THR A 281 3.03 -7.26 6.84
CA THR A 281 4.21 -7.02 5.99
C THR A 281 4.12 -5.70 5.24
N ARG A 282 5.30 -5.11 4.93
CA ARG A 282 5.39 -3.81 4.25
C ARG A 282 4.99 -3.85 2.79
N GLY A 283 5.15 -5.01 2.12
CA GLY A 283 5.12 -5.07 0.66
C GLY A 283 6.29 -4.30 0.03
N TYR A 284 6.77 -4.77 -1.10
CA TYR A 284 7.84 -4.09 -1.82
C TYR A 284 7.68 -4.32 -3.32
N THR A 285 7.68 -3.25 -4.10
CA THR A 285 7.70 -3.34 -5.56
C THR A 285 9.12 -3.18 -6.06
N ASN A 286 9.76 -4.28 -6.44
CA ASN A 286 11.04 -4.23 -7.14
C ASN A 286 10.79 -4.13 -8.64
N ASN A 287 11.10 -3.00 -9.26
CA ASN A 287 10.98 -2.77 -10.71
C ASN A 287 11.89 -3.67 -11.57
N ASN A 288 12.75 -4.50 -10.95
CA ASN A 288 13.72 -5.34 -11.67
C ASN A 288 13.27 -6.80 -11.86
N GLY A 289 12.02 -7.15 -11.55
CA GLY A 289 11.47 -8.49 -11.83
C GLY A 289 12.17 -9.65 -11.12
N LYS A 290 13.01 -9.40 -10.15
CA LYS A 290 13.61 -10.41 -9.28
C LYS A 290 12.87 -10.38 -7.96
N GLU A 291 12.03 -11.38 -7.75
CA GLU A 291 11.39 -11.72 -6.47
C GLU A 291 12.47 -12.02 -5.42
N ARG A 292 13.08 -11.00 -4.86
CA ARG A 292 14.21 -11.12 -3.93
C ARG A 292 13.81 -10.87 -2.49
N PHE A 293 12.55 -10.93 -2.11
CA PHE A 293 12.23 -10.50 -0.76
C PHE A 293 11.20 -11.38 -0.10
N GLU A 294 11.67 -12.24 0.75
CA GLU A 294 10.95 -12.68 1.92
C GLU A 294 10.69 -11.44 2.79
N GLY A 295 9.45 -10.99 2.75
CA GLY A 295 8.93 -9.70 3.06
C GLY A 295 9.39 -9.05 4.35
N TYR A 296 9.54 -7.77 4.28
CA TYR A 296 9.66 -6.88 5.43
C TYR A 296 8.43 -7.06 6.34
N LYS A 297 8.63 -7.67 7.51
CA LYS A 297 7.58 -7.89 8.49
C LYS A 297 7.30 -6.60 9.26
N PHE A 298 6.03 -6.37 9.55
CA PHE A 298 5.58 -5.37 10.53
C PHE A 298 5.39 -6.06 11.88
N PRO A 299 6.39 -6.06 12.78
CA PRO A 299 6.33 -6.88 13.99
C PRO A 299 5.22 -6.47 14.96
N TYR A 300 4.67 -5.28 14.82
CA TYR A 300 3.70 -4.71 15.72
C TYR A 300 2.40 -4.28 15.03
N ALA A 301 2.14 -4.69 13.79
CA ALA A 301 0.89 -4.36 13.11
C ALA A 301 -0.34 -4.83 13.90
N TRP A 302 -0.22 -5.96 14.61
CA TRP A 302 -1.28 -6.52 15.42
C TRP A 302 -1.79 -5.59 16.53
N THR A 303 -0.99 -4.68 17.06
CA THR A 303 -1.44 -3.70 18.08
C THR A 303 -2.47 -2.74 17.48
N TYR A 304 -2.34 -2.37 16.21
CA TYR A 304 -3.35 -1.57 15.50
C TYR A 304 -4.65 -2.36 15.31
N ARG A 305 -4.57 -3.64 14.90
CA ARG A 305 -5.76 -4.51 14.81
C ARG A 305 -6.50 -4.59 16.14
N ASP A 306 -5.76 -4.79 17.21
CA ASP A 306 -6.32 -4.94 18.55
C ASP A 306 -6.93 -3.62 19.05
N TYR A 307 -6.30 -2.47 18.75
CA TYR A 307 -6.90 -1.16 18.97
C TYR A 307 -8.26 -1.02 18.25
N VAL A 308 -8.35 -1.44 16.98
CA VAL A 308 -9.60 -1.38 16.21
C VAL A 308 -10.67 -2.24 16.87
N ILE A 309 -10.36 -3.50 17.21
CA ILE A 309 -11.28 -4.43 17.86
C ILE A 309 -11.79 -3.88 19.19
N GLN A 310 -10.88 -3.39 20.03
CA GLN A 310 -11.21 -2.82 21.34
C GLN A 310 -12.06 -1.56 21.22
N SER A 311 -11.74 -0.66 20.29
CA SER A 311 -12.50 0.57 20.06
C SER A 311 -13.95 0.28 19.66
N LEU A 312 -14.16 -0.70 18.77
CA LEU A 312 -15.50 -1.11 18.33
C LEU A 312 -16.27 -1.83 19.45
N ASN A 313 -15.61 -2.68 20.23
CA ASN A 313 -16.22 -3.33 21.40
C ASN A 313 -16.66 -2.31 22.46
N ALA A 314 -15.88 -1.26 22.65
CA ALA A 314 -16.20 -0.16 23.55
C ALA A 314 -17.25 0.81 22.99
N ASP A 315 -17.74 0.60 21.76
CA ASP A 315 -18.62 1.54 21.04
C ASP A 315 -18.06 2.97 21.03
N LYS A 316 -16.73 3.09 20.81
CA LYS A 316 -16.07 4.39 20.69
C LYS A 316 -16.78 5.22 19.61
N PRO A 317 -17.15 6.48 19.89
CA PRO A 317 -17.74 7.33 18.87
C PRO A 317 -16.94 7.34 17.57
N TYR A 318 -17.58 7.09 16.45
CA TYR A 318 -16.89 6.91 15.16
C TYR A 318 -16.05 8.14 14.75
N ASN A 319 -16.51 9.34 15.08
CA ASN A 319 -15.73 10.56 14.87
C ASN A 319 -14.45 10.57 15.73
N GLN A 320 -14.50 10.11 16.99
CA GLN A 320 -13.32 9.99 17.83
C GLN A 320 -12.38 8.88 17.30
N PHE A 321 -12.95 7.78 16.85
CA PHE A 321 -12.19 6.69 16.24
C PHE A 321 -11.40 7.16 15.02
N LEU A 322 -12.00 7.96 14.12
CA LEU A 322 -11.32 8.54 12.96
C LEU A 322 -10.27 9.59 13.37
N LEU A 323 -10.58 10.43 14.35
CA LEU A 323 -9.65 11.44 14.86
C LEU A 323 -8.36 10.79 15.37
N GLU A 324 -8.48 9.74 16.18
CA GLU A 324 -7.33 9.01 16.73
C GLU A 324 -6.51 8.35 15.63
N GLN A 325 -7.12 7.82 14.56
CA GLN A 325 -6.40 7.18 13.47
C GLN A 325 -5.55 8.14 12.62
N ILE A 326 -5.88 9.42 12.63
CA ILE A 326 -5.12 10.43 11.87
C ILE A 326 -4.16 11.19 12.78
N ALA A 327 -4.52 11.44 14.04
CA ALA A 327 -3.81 12.39 14.89
C ALA A 327 -3.84 12.04 16.40
N ALA A 328 -3.83 10.76 16.78
CA ALA A 328 -3.85 10.37 18.21
C ALA A 328 -2.72 11.03 19.01
N ASP A 329 -1.52 11.14 18.44
CA ASP A 329 -0.35 11.75 19.07
C ASP A 329 -0.48 13.27 19.30
N LYS A 330 -1.52 13.89 18.76
CA LYS A 330 -1.80 15.33 18.89
C LYS A 330 -2.91 15.65 19.89
N LEU A 331 -3.51 14.65 20.48
CA LEU A 331 -4.56 14.86 21.46
C LEU A 331 -3.96 15.42 22.77
N PRO A 332 -4.63 16.38 23.41
CA PRO A 332 -4.07 17.09 24.56
C PRO A 332 -3.87 16.19 25.80
N ASP A 333 -4.59 15.09 25.89
CA ASP A 333 -4.58 14.13 27.00
C ASP A 333 -3.73 12.89 26.75
N ILE A 334 -3.02 12.82 25.60
CA ILE A 334 -2.24 11.63 25.23
C ILE A 334 -0.96 11.53 26.04
N GLN A 335 -0.64 10.33 26.51
CA GLN A 335 0.60 10.03 27.24
C GLN A 335 1.58 9.29 26.33
N THR A 336 2.85 9.21 26.71
CA THR A 336 3.94 8.62 25.90
C THR A 336 3.66 7.17 25.50
N ASN A 337 3.06 6.36 26.37
CA ASN A 337 2.73 4.96 26.11
C ASN A 337 1.21 4.71 26.11
N ASP A 338 0.44 5.72 25.73
CA ASP A 338 -1.02 5.59 25.66
C ASP A 338 -1.43 4.54 24.61
N PRO A 339 -2.28 3.58 24.97
CA PRO A 339 -2.77 2.57 24.02
C PRO A 339 -3.43 3.14 22.77
N ARG A 340 -4.02 4.35 22.85
CA ARG A 340 -4.62 5.04 21.71
C ARG A 340 -3.61 5.37 20.60
N LEU A 341 -2.31 5.41 20.91
CA LEU A 341 -1.25 5.61 19.90
C LEU A 341 -1.23 4.50 18.87
N ALA A 342 -1.70 3.31 19.19
CA ALA A 342 -1.83 2.22 18.22
C ALA A 342 -2.79 2.55 17.06
N ALA A 343 -3.71 3.52 17.24
CA ALA A 343 -4.57 4.03 16.17
C ALA A 343 -3.81 4.54 14.95
N LEU A 344 -2.62 5.12 15.15
CA LEU A 344 -1.76 5.64 14.07
C LEU A 344 -1.24 4.55 13.15
N GLY A 345 -1.43 3.27 13.50
CA GLY A 345 -1.27 2.14 12.62
C GLY A 345 -2.02 2.31 11.28
N PHE A 346 -3.17 2.99 11.29
CA PHE A 346 -3.92 3.35 10.08
C PHE A 346 -3.04 4.01 9.01
N LEU A 347 -2.13 4.87 9.40
CA LEU A 347 -1.21 5.57 8.48
C LEU A 347 0.07 4.77 8.19
N THR A 348 0.39 3.74 9.00
CA THR A 348 1.71 3.10 8.96
C THR A 348 1.70 1.64 8.50
N VAL A 349 0.58 0.91 8.61
CA VAL A 349 0.49 -0.50 8.17
C VAL A 349 0.33 -0.67 6.66
N GLY A 350 0.28 0.42 5.89
CA GLY A 350 0.15 0.39 4.44
C GLY A 350 1.39 -0.09 3.70
N LYS A 351 1.24 -0.27 2.39
CA LYS A 351 2.33 -0.66 1.50
C LYS A 351 3.43 0.39 1.47
N ARG A 352 4.67 -0.07 1.43
CA ARG A 352 5.84 0.78 1.24
C ARG A 352 6.33 0.70 -0.19
N PHE A 353 6.71 1.84 -0.74
CA PHE A 353 7.23 1.97 -2.10
C PHE A 353 8.66 2.49 -2.08
N GLN A 354 9.44 2.17 -3.12
CA GLN A 354 10.80 2.71 -3.27
C GLN A 354 10.79 4.24 -3.42
N ASN A 355 9.78 4.77 -4.11
CA ASN A 355 9.59 6.20 -4.22
C ASN A 355 8.75 6.69 -3.03
N PRO A 356 9.29 7.55 -2.17
CA PRO A 356 8.55 8.07 -1.02
C PRO A 356 7.24 8.76 -1.37
N ASP A 357 7.18 9.43 -2.52
CA ASP A 357 5.96 10.13 -2.96
C ASP A 357 4.81 9.15 -3.26
N ASP A 358 5.12 7.89 -3.61
CA ASP A 358 4.10 6.85 -3.83
C ASP A 358 3.56 6.30 -2.49
N THR A 359 4.39 6.26 -1.43
CA THR A 359 3.91 5.95 -0.07
C THR A 359 3.03 7.07 0.49
N LEU A 360 3.34 8.33 0.18
CA LEU A 360 2.50 9.47 0.57
C LEU A 360 1.17 9.46 -0.20
N ASP A 361 1.20 9.13 -1.48
CA ASP A 361 0.01 8.96 -2.32
C ASP A 361 -0.92 7.88 -1.77
N GLU A 362 -0.35 6.75 -1.37
CA GLU A 362 -1.09 5.63 -0.76
C GLU A 362 -1.77 6.05 0.55
N ARG A 363 -1.11 6.86 1.39
CA ARG A 363 -1.72 7.41 2.61
C ARG A 363 -2.86 8.36 2.30
N ILE A 364 -2.69 9.25 1.32
CA ILE A 364 -3.74 10.17 0.87
C ILE A 364 -4.94 9.39 0.37
N ASP A 365 -4.72 8.42 -0.53
CA ASP A 365 -5.76 7.57 -1.10
C ASP A 365 -6.55 6.84 0.00
N THR A 366 -5.83 6.22 0.94
CA THR A 366 -6.47 5.50 2.04
C THR A 366 -7.28 6.41 2.95
N VAL A 367 -6.72 7.54 3.38
CA VAL A 367 -7.44 8.48 4.26
C VAL A 367 -8.69 8.99 3.56
N THR A 368 -8.58 9.43 2.30
CA THR A 368 -9.72 10.05 1.60
C THR A 368 -10.79 9.03 1.20
N LYS A 369 -10.43 7.83 0.78
CA LYS A 369 -11.38 6.73 0.54
C LYS A 369 -12.05 6.26 1.83
N ALA A 370 -11.26 6.05 2.89
CA ALA A 370 -11.79 5.53 4.14
C ALA A 370 -12.76 6.50 4.82
N THR A 371 -12.48 7.79 4.79
CA THR A 371 -13.24 8.79 5.55
C THR A 371 -14.24 9.59 4.71
N LEU A 372 -13.90 9.86 3.45
CA LEU A 372 -14.69 10.74 2.58
C LEU A 372 -15.36 10.00 1.40
N GLY A 373 -14.93 8.75 1.11
CA GLY A 373 -15.35 8.05 -0.09
C GLY A 373 -14.98 8.83 -1.36
N LEU A 374 -13.75 9.34 -1.45
CA LEU A 374 -13.25 10.12 -2.58
C LEU A 374 -11.90 9.59 -3.08
N THR A 375 -11.73 9.57 -4.41
CA THR A 375 -10.52 9.11 -5.10
C THR A 375 -9.53 10.24 -5.37
N VAL A 376 -9.08 10.94 -4.32
CA VAL A 376 -8.28 12.17 -4.43
C VAL A 376 -6.94 11.96 -5.13
N SER A 377 -6.35 10.77 -5.06
CA SER A 377 -5.08 10.42 -5.73
C SER A 377 -5.12 10.60 -7.26
N CYS A 378 -6.31 10.57 -7.89
CA CYS A 378 -6.46 10.90 -9.30
C CYS A 378 -6.03 12.33 -9.63
N ALA A 379 -6.04 13.24 -8.65
CA ALA A 379 -5.61 14.63 -8.81
C ALA A 379 -4.08 14.83 -8.69
N ARG A 380 -3.29 13.79 -8.51
CA ARG A 380 -1.82 13.86 -8.42
C ARG A 380 -1.15 14.44 -9.67
N CYS A 381 -1.64 14.10 -10.85
CA CYS A 381 -1.00 14.45 -12.12
C CYS A 381 -1.69 15.59 -12.88
N HIS A 382 -2.98 15.75 -12.70
CA HIS A 382 -3.86 16.76 -13.33
C HIS A 382 -5.08 16.96 -12.43
N ASP A 383 -5.86 18.00 -12.63
CA ASP A 383 -7.12 18.17 -11.91
C ASP A 383 -7.99 16.93 -12.08
N HIS A 384 -8.67 16.51 -11.01
CA HIS A 384 -9.49 15.31 -11.03
C HIS A 384 -10.46 15.33 -12.20
N LYS A 385 -10.54 14.24 -12.97
CA LYS A 385 -11.28 14.22 -14.23
C LYS A 385 -12.78 14.48 -14.06
N PHE A 386 -13.34 14.03 -12.96
CA PHE A 386 -14.79 14.03 -12.72
C PHE A 386 -15.17 14.88 -11.51
N ASP A 387 -14.40 14.79 -10.44
CA ASP A 387 -14.70 15.46 -9.19
C ASP A 387 -14.12 16.88 -9.13
N PRO A 388 -14.74 17.78 -8.36
CA PRO A 388 -14.25 19.14 -8.19
C PRO A 388 -13.03 19.20 -7.25
N ILE A 389 -11.99 18.42 -7.57
CA ILE A 389 -10.75 18.31 -6.80
C ILE A 389 -9.57 18.73 -7.69
N PRO A 390 -9.07 19.96 -7.56
CA PRO A 390 -7.90 20.42 -8.30
C PRO A 390 -6.62 19.72 -7.81
N THR A 391 -5.62 19.64 -8.69
CA THR A 391 -4.27 19.14 -8.36
C THR A 391 -3.67 19.85 -7.13
N ALA A 392 -3.99 21.11 -6.92
CA ALA A 392 -3.56 21.86 -5.74
C ALA A 392 -4.05 21.24 -4.43
N ASP A 393 -5.27 20.71 -4.39
CA ASP A 393 -5.84 20.07 -3.20
C ASP A 393 -5.09 18.77 -2.87
N TYR A 394 -4.76 17.98 -3.89
CA TYR A 394 -3.90 16.81 -3.70
C TYR A 394 -2.57 17.19 -3.06
N TYR A 395 -1.88 18.23 -3.58
CA TYR A 395 -0.59 18.64 -3.03
C TYR A 395 -0.69 19.39 -1.69
N SER A 396 -1.85 19.93 -1.36
CA SER A 396 -2.15 20.39 0.00
C SER A 396 -2.15 19.23 0.99
N LEU A 397 -2.83 18.13 0.68
CA LEU A 397 -2.79 16.91 1.49
C LEU A 397 -1.40 16.25 1.49
N HIS A 398 -0.72 16.23 0.34
CA HIS A 398 0.66 15.73 0.24
C HIS A 398 1.59 16.48 1.19
N GLY A 399 1.47 17.80 1.32
CA GLY A 399 2.25 18.62 2.25
C GLY A 399 2.07 18.19 3.71
N ILE A 400 0.85 17.79 4.10
CA ILE A 400 0.54 17.30 5.44
C ILE A 400 1.33 16.02 5.74
N PHE A 401 1.18 14.99 4.90
CA PHE A 401 1.83 13.70 5.12
C PHE A 401 3.34 13.74 4.85
N ALA A 402 3.82 14.60 3.94
CA ALA A 402 5.24 14.85 3.73
C ALA A 402 5.91 15.62 4.88
N SER A 403 5.12 16.16 5.80
CA SER A 403 5.57 16.79 7.04
C SER A 403 5.52 15.84 8.24
N THR A 404 5.46 14.52 8.00
CA THR A 404 5.48 13.49 9.03
C THR A 404 6.73 12.63 8.98
N THR A 405 7.05 12.00 10.10
CA THR A 405 8.12 11.00 10.25
C THR A 405 7.58 9.79 10.99
N GLU A 406 8.21 8.62 10.82
CA GLU A 406 7.91 7.44 11.63
C GLU A 406 9.03 7.27 12.67
N PRO A 407 8.78 7.53 13.95
CA PRO A 407 9.78 7.42 15.00
C PRO A 407 10.36 6.01 15.12
N LEU A 408 11.65 5.93 15.38
CA LEU A 408 12.35 4.67 15.58
C LEU A 408 12.02 4.05 16.95
N ASN A 409 11.95 4.90 17.97
CA ASN A 409 11.53 4.51 19.31
C ASN A 409 10.00 4.44 19.33
N ARG A 410 9.47 3.24 19.28
CA ARG A 410 8.04 3.00 19.29
C ARG A 410 7.49 2.98 20.70
N PRO A 411 6.38 3.66 20.98
CA PRO A 411 5.73 3.60 22.29
C PRO A 411 5.30 2.15 22.63
N VAL A 412 5.58 1.71 23.85
CA VAL A 412 5.09 0.43 24.36
C VAL A 412 3.65 0.64 24.82
N VAL A 413 2.70 0.06 24.10
CA VAL A 413 1.25 0.20 24.38
C VAL A 413 0.67 -1.03 25.08
N GLU A 414 1.40 -2.12 25.09
CA GLU A 414 1.05 -3.34 25.82
C GLU A 414 2.30 -3.93 26.48
N THR A 415 2.28 -4.05 27.80
CA THR A 415 3.37 -4.60 28.59
C THR A 415 3.22 -6.09 28.78
N VAL A 416 4.35 -6.78 28.90
CA VAL A 416 4.37 -8.22 29.21
C VAL A 416 4.18 -8.42 30.71
N GLY A 417 3.19 -9.22 31.09
CA GLY A 417 2.93 -9.54 32.52
C GLY A 417 3.96 -10.51 33.14
N ASP A 418 4.57 -11.37 32.33
CA ASP A 418 5.56 -12.34 32.76
C ASP A 418 6.98 -11.77 32.59
N SER A 419 7.59 -11.38 33.71
CA SER A 419 8.95 -10.82 33.74
C SER A 419 10.03 -11.81 33.29
N THR A 420 9.82 -13.12 33.46
CA THR A 420 10.77 -14.15 33.04
C THR A 420 10.78 -14.31 31.55
N GLN A 421 9.59 -14.33 30.93
CA GLN A 421 9.47 -14.36 29.46
C GLN A 421 10.01 -13.07 28.83
N HIS A 422 9.80 -11.94 29.49
CA HIS A 422 10.33 -10.67 29.00
C HIS A 422 11.87 -10.64 29.06
N ALA A 423 12.47 -11.10 30.17
CA ALA A 423 13.92 -11.18 30.28
C ALA A 423 14.55 -12.14 29.24
N ASP A 424 13.92 -13.30 28.98
CA ASP A 424 14.34 -14.22 27.93
C ASP A 424 14.28 -13.59 26.54
N TYR A 425 13.20 -12.84 26.25
CA TYR A 425 13.07 -12.08 25.00
C TYR A 425 14.19 -11.05 24.84
N GLU A 426 14.45 -10.23 25.86
CA GLU A 426 15.49 -9.20 25.80
C GLU A 426 16.89 -9.82 25.62
N GLN A 427 17.17 -10.93 26.30
CA GLN A 427 18.43 -11.65 26.11
C GLN A 427 18.58 -12.13 24.66
N LYS A 428 17.57 -12.80 24.10
CA LYS A 428 17.59 -13.31 22.73
C LYS A 428 17.73 -12.17 21.72
N LEU A 429 17.04 -11.05 21.93
CA LEU A 429 17.12 -9.88 21.09
C LEU A 429 18.54 -9.28 21.11
N ALA A 430 19.15 -9.17 22.28
CA ALA A 430 20.50 -8.67 22.44
C ALA A 430 21.55 -9.57 21.78
N GLU A 431 21.41 -10.90 21.92
CA GLU A 431 22.26 -11.88 21.25
C GLU A 431 22.19 -11.77 19.73
N MET A 432 20.97 -11.65 19.17
CA MET A 432 20.78 -11.45 17.74
C MET A 432 21.36 -10.12 17.26
N ALA A 433 21.16 -9.05 18.02
CA ALA A 433 21.72 -7.74 17.70
C ALA A 433 23.25 -7.75 17.69
N SER A 434 23.85 -8.46 18.64
CA SER A 434 25.31 -8.64 18.68
C SER A 434 25.84 -9.38 17.45
N LYS A 435 25.22 -10.51 17.09
CA LYS A 435 25.58 -11.28 15.88
C LYS A 435 25.42 -10.45 14.62
N ASN A 436 24.36 -9.69 14.52
CA ASN A 436 24.14 -8.80 13.36
C ASN A 436 25.23 -7.73 13.27
N ARG A 437 25.61 -7.11 14.39
CA ARG A 437 26.74 -6.16 14.42
C ARG A 437 28.02 -6.81 13.92
N GLU A 438 28.36 -7.99 14.40
CA GLU A 438 29.55 -8.71 13.97
C GLU A 438 29.58 -8.96 12.46
N VAL A 439 28.43 -9.40 11.89
CA VAL A 439 28.30 -9.62 10.44
C VAL A 439 28.47 -8.31 9.67
N ILE A 440 27.78 -7.26 10.11
CA ILE A 440 27.87 -5.93 9.49
C ILE A 440 29.30 -5.42 9.50
N TYR A 441 29.97 -5.49 10.65
CA TYR A 441 31.38 -5.10 10.76
C TYR A 441 32.29 -5.92 9.89
N GLY A 442 32.09 -7.25 9.85
CA GLY A 442 32.84 -8.14 8.99
C GLY A 442 32.78 -7.68 7.52
N ILE A 443 31.60 -7.34 7.05
CA ILE A 443 31.40 -6.85 5.68
C ILE A 443 32.07 -5.50 5.47
N LEU A 444 31.82 -4.53 6.35
CA LEU A 444 32.40 -3.18 6.21
C LEU A 444 33.93 -3.22 6.28
N LYS A 445 34.48 -3.98 7.20
CA LYS A 445 35.92 -4.19 7.34
C LYS A 445 36.53 -4.82 6.09
N ALA A 446 35.89 -5.89 5.57
CA ALA A 446 36.37 -6.56 4.37
C ALA A 446 36.34 -5.64 3.15
N ASP A 447 35.23 -4.95 2.93
CA ASP A 447 35.04 -4.07 1.77
C ASP A 447 35.92 -2.81 1.84
N ALA A 448 36.09 -2.21 3.05
CA ALA A 448 37.02 -1.10 3.25
C ALA A 448 38.46 -1.53 2.97
N THR A 449 38.87 -2.68 3.49
CA THR A 449 40.20 -3.23 3.25
C THR A 449 40.41 -3.48 1.76
N GLN A 450 39.47 -4.16 1.12
CA GLN A 450 39.54 -4.51 -0.31
C GLN A 450 39.61 -3.25 -1.19
N PHE A 451 38.78 -2.25 -0.91
CA PHE A 451 38.83 -0.99 -1.62
C PHE A 451 40.18 -0.29 -1.47
N GLN A 452 40.69 -0.18 -0.25
CA GLN A 452 41.91 0.56 0.05
C GLN A 452 43.16 -0.15 -0.48
N ASP A 453 43.17 -1.48 -0.50
CA ASP A 453 44.27 -2.26 -1.10
C ASP A 453 44.26 -2.18 -2.65
N HIS A 454 43.12 -1.87 -3.28
CA HIS A 454 42.94 -1.82 -4.73
C HIS A 454 42.29 -0.52 -5.22
N ALA A 455 42.56 0.60 -4.53
CA ALA A 455 41.84 1.87 -4.76
C ALA A 455 41.96 2.36 -6.21
N GLU A 456 43.12 2.25 -6.82
CA GLU A 456 43.34 2.59 -8.24
C GLU A 456 42.37 1.85 -9.15
N GLY A 457 42.28 0.56 -9.02
CA GLY A 457 41.43 -0.30 -9.85
C GLY A 457 39.95 -0.01 -9.65
N TYR A 458 39.48 0.14 -8.40
CA TYR A 458 38.07 0.46 -8.13
C TYR A 458 37.66 1.84 -8.62
N LEU A 459 38.55 2.84 -8.50
CA LEU A 459 38.32 4.17 -9.04
C LEU A 459 38.20 4.14 -10.56
N MET A 460 39.10 3.43 -11.24
CA MET A 460 39.05 3.26 -12.68
C MET A 460 37.78 2.53 -13.15
N LEU A 461 37.35 1.46 -12.45
CA LEU A 461 36.11 0.75 -12.72
C LEU A 461 34.89 1.65 -12.54
N SER A 462 34.91 2.58 -11.58
CA SER A 462 33.81 3.51 -11.30
C SER A 462 33.62 4.55 -12.42
N SER A 463 34.68 4.82 -13.20
CA SER A 463 34.68 5.78 -14.31
C SER A 463 34.01 5.24 -15.59
N VAL A 464 33.89 3.91 -15.72
CA VAL A 464 33.30 3.25 -16.89
C VAL A 464 31.78 3.15 -16.75
N LYS A 465 31.06 3.69 -17.72
CA LYS A 465 29.58 3.65 -17.79
C LYS A 465 29.11 2.40 -18.53
N GLY A 466 28.19 1.64 -17.90
CA GLY A 466 27.55 0.50 -18.53
C GLY A 466 28.10 -0.87 -18.13
N ARG A 467 27.63 -1.94 -18.79
CA ARG A 467 27.93 -3.36 -18.51
C ARG A 467 28.74 -4.01 -19.63
N GLY A 468 29.50 -3.25 -20.40
CA GLY A 468 30.27 -3.74 -21.57
C GLY A 468 31.55 -4.49 -21.21
N THR A 469 32.22 -5.06 -22.24
CA THR A 469 33.50 -5.79 -22.15
C THR A 469 34.63 -4.92 -21.55
N GLU A 470 34.63 -3.61 -21.82
CA GLU A 470 35.61 -2.65 -21.29
C GLU A 470 35.75 -2.73 -19.77
N ARG A 471 34.63 -2.98 -19.05
CA ARG A 471 34.66 -3.11 -17.58
C ARG A 471 35.31 -4.41 -17.13
N TYR A 472 35.10 -5.50 -17.86
CA TYR A 472 35.70 -6.80 -17.58
C TYR A 472 37.21 -6.76 -17.83
N ASP A 473 37.62 -6.13 -18.93
CA ASP A 473 39.03 -5.97 -19.27
C ASP A 473 39.77 -5.12 -18.24
N LEU A 474 39.11 -4.06 -17.77
CA LEU A 474 39.63 -3.18 -16.73
C LEU A 474 39.76 -3.89 -15.37
N ALA A 475 38.72 -4.67 -14.98
CA ALA A 475 38.77 -5.47 -13.77
C ALA A 475 39.94 -6.47 -13.82
N LYS A 476 40.10 -7.17 -14.94
CA LYS A 476 41.22 -8.09 -15.14
C LYS A 476 42.58 -7.40 -15.08
N LYS A 477 42.70 -6.19 -15.66
CA LYS A 477 43.95 -5.38 -15.59
C LYS A 477 44.38 -5.11 -14.17
N TYR A 478 43.44 -4.85 -13.26
CA TYR A 478 43.72 -4.50 -11.86
C TYR A 478 43.59 -5.67 -10.88
N GLY A 479 43.45 -6.92 -11.37
CA GLY A 479 43.29 -8.09 -10.53
C GLY A 479 42.03 -8.15 -9.70
N LEU A 480 40.97 -7.46 -10.18
CA LEU A 480 39.66 -7.37 -9.52
C LEU A 480 38.68 -8.35 -10.15
N TRP A 481 37.70 -8.78 -9.35
CA TRP A 481 36.61 -9.58 -9.87
C TRP A 481 35.50 -8.68 -10.44
N PRO A 482 34.96 -8.98 -11.64
CA PRO A 482 33.84 -8.21 -12.18
C PRO A 482 32.60 -8.20 -11.29
N GLU A 483 32.55 -9.14 -10.36
CA GLU A 483 31.47 -9.36 -9.39
C GLU A 483 31.64 -8.55 -8.09
N ASP A 484 32.78 -7.95 -7.85
CA ASP A 484 33.01 -6.92 -6.80
C ASP A 484 32.20 -5.63 -7.08
N ARG A 485 31.09 -5.90 -7.72
CA ARG A 485 30.15 -4.97 -8.32
C ARG A 485 29.57 -3.98 -7.33
N ASP A 486 29.46 -4.40 -6.06
CA ASP A 486 28.73 -3.63 -5.08
C ASP A 486 29.59 -2.53 -4.47
N ILE A 487 30.90 -2.74 -4.29
CA ILE A 487 31.83 -1.67 -3.94
C ILE A 487 31.82 -0.60 -5.03
N VAL A 488 31.89 -1.00 -6.31
CA VAL A 488 31.88 -0.09 -7.46
C VAL A 488 30.54 0.62 -7.64
N ASN A 489 29.42 -0.06 -7.40
CA ASN A 489 28.09 0.55 -7.52
C ASN A 489 27.82 1.57 -6.40
N ASN A 490 28.38 1.32 -5.22
CA ASN A 490 28.34 2.23 -4.08
C ASN A 490 29.35 3.38 -4.22
N LEU A 491 30.41 3.19 -5.02
CA LEU A 491 31.31 4.25 -5.48
C LEU A 491 30.55 5.19 -6.44
N ARG A 492 29.79 6.10 -5.89
CA ARG A 492 29.25 7.25 -6.64
C ARG A 492 29.87 8.52 -6.07
N PRO A 493 31.15 8.78 -6.33
CA PRO A 493 31.77 9.96 -5.78
C PRO A 493 31.06 11.20 -6.35
N LEU A 494 30.53 12.01 -5.43
CA LEU A 494 29.90 13.26 -5.79
C LEU A 494 31.02 14.30 -6.04
N PRO A 495 30.84 15.23 -6.99
CA PRO A 495 31.87 16.25 -7.29
C PRO A 495 32.23 17.17 -6.13
N PHE A 496 31.46 17.10 -5.05
CA PHE A 496 31.67 17.87 -3.83
C PHE A 496 32.12 16.99 -2.63
N ASP A 497 32.37 15.70 -2.85
CA ASP A 497 32.94 14.82 -1.84
C ASP A 497 34.37 15.29 -1.47
N PRO A 498 34.69 15.45 -0.18
CA PRO A 498 36.01 15.97 0.24
C PRO A 498 37.16 15.03 -0.15
N VAL A 499 36.94 13.73 -0.29
CA VAL A 499 37.96 12.74 -0.62
C VAL A 499 37.97 12.40 -2.10
N LEU A 500 36.82 11.90 -2.63
CA LEU A 500 36.73 11.43 -4.00
C LEU A 500 36.20 12.46 -5.00
N GLY A 501 35.82 13.67 -4.55
CA GLY A 501 35.31 14.74 -5.42
C GLY A 501 36.26 15.14 -6.54
N PRO A 502 37.57 15.31 -6.29
CA PRO A 502 38.54 15.59 -7.36
C PRO A 502 38.58 14.51 -8.43
N PHE A 503 38.58 13.21 -8.06
CA PHE A 503 38.51 12.10 -9.02
C PHE A 503 37.20 12.14 -9.80
N ALA A 504 36.04 12.31 -9.13
CA ALA A 504 34.75 12.40 -9.77
C ALA A 504 34.62 13.56 -10.76
N ALA A 505 35.27 14.66 -10.50
CA ALA A 505 35.30 15.82 -11.41
C ALA A 505 36.17 15.53 -12.63
N LEU A 506 37.38 14.98 -12.40
CA LEU A 506 38.34 14.68 -13.46
C LEU A 506 37.87 13.53 -14.37
N SER A 507 37.20 12.50 -13.83
CA SER A 507 36.63 11.38 -14.61
C SER A 507 35.60 11.77 -15.66
N ARG A 508 35.11 13.02 -15.61
CA ARG A 508 34.17 13.56 -16.60
C ARG A 508 34.84 14.25 -17.78
N LEU A 509 36.16 14.45 -17.70
CA LEU A 509 36.92 15.03 -18.80
C LEU A 509 37.04 14.02 -19.96
N PRO A 510 37.02 14.50 -21.22
CA PRO A 510 37.35 13.68 -22.36
C PRO A 510 38.77 13.12 -22.28
N LYS A 511 39.01 11.94 -22.83
CA LYS A 511 40.33 11.32 -22.89
C LYS A 511 41.30 12.20 -23.73
N GLU A 512 40.81 12.71 -24.87
CA GLU A 512 41.54 13.63 -25.74
C GLU A 512 41.81 14.98 -25.03
N GLY A 513 43.03 15.40 -24.93
CA GLY A 513 43.46 16.64 -24.27
C GLY A 513 43.16 16.64 -22.75
N PHE A 514 43.21 15.44 -22.13
CA PHE A 514 42.97 15.31 -20.70
C PHE A 514 43.96 16.10 -19.86
N ALA A 515 45.24 16.02 -20.20
CA ALA A 515 46.34 16.67 -19.43
C ALA A 515 46.15 18.19 -19.35
N GLU A 516 45.88 18.87 -20.46
CA GLU A 516 45.70 20.30 -20.50
C GLU A 516 44.45 20.74 -19.71
N ARG A 517 43.35 19.95 -19.84
CA ARG A 517 42.11 20.24 -19.13
C ARG A 517 42.24 19.99 -17.64
N ALA A 518 42.93 18.93 -17.26
CA ALA A 518 43.21 18.59 -15.87
C ALA A 518 44.11 19.66 -15.22
N ALA A 519 45.13 20.14 -15.94
CA ALA A 519 46.00 21.21 -15.45
C ALA A 519 45.24 22.52 -15.15
N VAL A 520 44.14 22.80 -15.87
CA VAL A 520 43.27 23.96 -15.62
C VAL A 520 42.25 23.68 -14.52
N LEU A 521 41.68 22.50 -14.46
CA LEU A 521 40.57 22.16 -13.52
C LEU A 521 41.09 21.83 -12.12
N LEU A 522 42.18 21.06 -12.02
CA LEU A 522 42.66 20.54 -10.75
C LEU A 522 43.01 21.63 -9.72
N PRO A 523 43.73 22.70 -10.07
CA PRO A 523 44.00 23.78 -9.11
C PRO A 523 42.76 24.48 -8.60
N LYS A 524 41.71 24.58 -9.45
CA LYS A 524 40.41 25.17 -9.07
C LYS A 524 39.69 24.28 -8.08
N LEU A 525 39.73 22.97 -8.26
CA LEU A 525 39.10 22.00 -7.35
C LEU A 525 39.80 21.98 -5.99
N LEU A 526 41.12 21.94 -6.01
CA LEU A 526 41.91 21.81 -4.79
C LEU A 526 41.96 23.09 -3.93
N ASN A 527 41.64 24.25 -4.50
CA ASN A 527 41.68 25.53 -3.81
C ASN A 527 40.27 26.17 -3.68
N ASP A 528 39.15 25.47 -3.91
CA ASP A 528 37.81 26.04 -3.72
C ASP A 528 37.48 26.09 -2.21
N PRO A 529 37.41 27.26 -1.58
CA PRO A 529 37.11 27.36 -0.14
C PRO A 529 35.69 26.94 0.23
N ARG A 530 34.78 26.91 -0.74
CA ARG A 530 33.38 26.48 -0.51
C ARG A 530 33.22 24.95 -0.51
N ARG A 531 34.26 24.24 -0.96
CA ARG A 531 34.27 22.78 -1.09
C ARG A 531 35.69 22.28 -0.73
N PRO A 532 36.04 22.30 0.54
CA PRO A 532 37.38 21.92 0.97
C PRO A 532 37.61 20.44 0.64
N VAL A 533 38.75 20.19 0.00
CA VAL A 533 39.24 18.85 -0.28
C VAL A 533 40.11 18.38 0.88
N ASN A 534 40.08 17.10 1.19
CA ASN A 534 40.90 16.48 2.23
C ASN A 534 42.39 16.81 1.97
N PRO A 535 43.14 17.38 2.95
CA PRO A 535 44.51 17.83 2.76
C PRO A 535 45.50 16.76 2.33
N LEU A 536 45.29 15.50 2.72
CA LEU A 536 46.07 14.37 2.28
C LEU A 536 45.89 14.10 0.78
N VAL A 537 44.63 14.23 0.30
CA VAL A 537 44.31 14.13 -1.13
C VAL A 537 44.92 15.29 -1.90
N VAL A 538 44.85 16.52 -1.34
CA VAL A 538 45.47 17.69 -1.94
C VAL A 538 46.99 17.48 -2.10
N ALA A 539 47.67 16.97 -1.06
CA ALA A 539 49.10 16.69 -1.09
C ALA A 539 49.44 15.62 -2.15
N ALA A 540 48.66 14.52 -2.19
CA ALA A 540 48.88 13.43 -3.15
C ALA A 540 48.71 13.90 -4.60
N LEU A 541 47.63 14.64 -4.92
CA LEU A 541 47.36 15.12 -6.27
C LEU A 541 48.30 16.25 -6.73
N LYS A 542 48.79 17.05 -5.80
CA LYS A 542 49.82 18.08 -6.14
C LYS A 542 51.20 17.48 -6.42
N SER A 543 51.56 16.37 -5.81
CA SER A 543 52.83 15.69 -6.03
C SER A 543 52.85 14.79 -7.27
N ALA A 544 51.69 14.42 -7.78
CA ALA A 544 51.56 13.51 -8.90
C ALA A 544 51.70 14.25 -10.26
N LYS A 545 52.36 13.60 -11.24
CA LYS A 545 52.42 14.07 -12.63
C LYS A 545 51.20 13.55 -13.38
N ILE A 546 50.12 14.35 -13.45
CA ILE A 546 48.81 13.94 -13.99
C ILE A 546 48.76 14.21 -15.50
N GLN A 547 48.80 13.13 -16.30
CA GLN A 547 48.67 13.13 -17.75
C GLN A 547 47.37 12.42 -18.18
N SER A 548 46.84 11.53 -17.36
CA SER A 548 45.67 10.70 -17.61
C SER A 548 44.82 10.55 -16.37
N LEU A 549 43.60 9.99 -16.51
CA LEU A 549 42.75 9.62 -15.35
C LEU A 549 43.39 8.50 -14.52
N GLU A 550 44.17 7.62 -15.15
CA GLU A 550 44.93 6.58 -14.46
C GLU A 550 45.95 7.18 -13.47
N ASP A 551 46.65 8.24 -13.84
CA ASP A 551 47.60 8.88 -12.94
C ASP A 551 46.88 9.46 -11.70
N VAL A 552 45.67 9.95 -11.89
CA VAL A 552 44.84 10.40 -10.76
C VAL A 552 44.47 9.24 -9.87
N ALA A 553 44.00 8.12 -10.43
CA ALA A 553 43.64 6.93 -9.68
C ALA A 553 44.85 6.31 -8.97
N HIS A 554 46.02 6.31 -9.63
CA HIS A 554 47.28 5.86 -9.07
C HIS A 554 47.71 6.68 -7.85
N ALA A 555 47.58 8.02 -7.93
CA ALA A 555 47.86 8.90 -6.79
C ALA A 555 47.02 8.60 -5.55
N TYR A 556 45.76 8.17 -5.75
CA TYR A 556 44.91 7.64 -4.67
C TYR A 556 45.40 6.28 -4.19
N GLY A 557 45.76 5.37 -5.09
CA GLY A 557 46.33 4.07 -4.74
C GLY A 557 47.55 4.21 -3.83
N ASP A 558 48.51 5.06 -4.20
CA ASP A 558 49.72 5.37 -3.40
C ASP A 558 49.37 6.00 -2.05
N LEU A 559 48.35 6.85 -2.02
CA LEU A 559 47.89 7.48 -0.77
C LEU A 559 47.36 6.44 0.20
N TYR A 560 46.45 5.54 -0.26
CA TYR A 560 45.91 4.48 0.58
C TYR A 560 46.96 3.45 0.98
N ALA A 561 47.91 3.12 0.09
CA ALA A 561 49.03 2.20 0.41
C ALA A 561 49.90 2.75 1.55
N ARG A 562 50.17 4.03 1.57
CA ARG A 562 50.92 4.67 2.68
C ARG A 562 50.15 4.65 4.00
N LEU A 563 48.84 4.63 3.98
CA LEU A 563 47.98 4.58 5.18
C LEU A 563 47.71 3.15 5.68
N LYS A 564 48.16 2.13 4.96
CA LYS A 564 47.96 0.73 5.34
C LYS A 564 48.38 0.40 6.80
N PRO A 565 49.51 0.90 7.35
CA PRO A 565 49.89 0.62 8.72
C PRO A 565 48.89 1.15 9.78
N VAL A 566 48.29 2.30 9.51
CA VAL A 566 47.30 2.93 10.42
C VAL A 566 45.87 2.41 10.22
N ARG A 567 45.58 1.85 9.05
CA ARG A 567 44.24 1.31 8.71
C ARG A 567 43.82 0.19 9.66
N GLU A 568 44.69 -0.78 9.92
CA GLU A 568 44.37 -1.94 10.77
C GLU A 568 44.01 -1.48 12.19
N ALA A 569 44.77 -0.54 12.74
CA ALA A 569 44.48 0.03 14.04
C ALA A 569 43.14 0.77 14.05
N PHE A 570 42.87 1.54 12.97
CA PHE A 570 41.58 2.25 12.78
C PHE A 570 40.39 1.27 12.74
N LEU A 571 40.47 0.24 11.90
CA LEU A 571 39.40 -0.73 11.76
C LEU A 571 39.18 -1.54 13.04
N GLN A 572 40.26 -1.85 13.77
CA GLN A 572 40.18 -2.51 15.07
C GLN A 572 39.51 -1.63 16.12
N ALA A 573 39.93 -0.38 16.23
CA ALA A 573 39.32 0.57 17.17
C ALA A 573 37.82 0.78 16.91
N ARG A 574 37.45 0.90 15.66
CA ARG A 574 36.03 1.08 15.24
C ARG A 574 35.19 -0.18 15.50
N SER A 575 35.77 -1.36 15.48
CA SER A 575 35.04 -2.64 15.66
C SER A 575 34.89 -3.07 17.13
N THR A 576 35.57 -2.40 18.08
CA THR A 576 35.57 -2.77 19.51
C THR A 576 34.53 -1.91 20.25
N PRO A 577 33.42 -2.49 20.79
CA PRO A 577 32.46 -1.76 21.62
C PRO A 577 33.16 -1.12 22.84
N GLY A 578 32.81 0.14 23.14
CA GLY A 578 33.37 0.85 24.29
C GLY A 578 34.80 1.39 24.09
N ALA A 579 35.44 1.15 22.94
CA ALA A 579 36.78 1.68 22.67
C ALA A 579 36.80 3.23 22.51
N GLY A 580 35.61 3.84 22.36
CA GLY A 580 35.42 5.27 22.17
C GLY A 580 35.99 5.77 20.85
N ASP A 581 35.60 6.98 20.43
CA ASP A 581 36.28 7.71 19.34
C ASP A 581 37.68 8.26 19.79
N GLY A 582 38.33 7.57 20.75
CA GLY A 582 39.55 8.02 21.34
C GLY A 582 40.48 8.61 20.28
N ASN A 583 41.11 9.72 20.60
CA ASN A 583 42.08 10.54 19.85
C ASN A 583 43.17 9.76 19.11
N LEU A 584 42.90 8.57 18.59
CA LEU A 584 43.81 7.65 17.94
C LEU A 584 44.23 8.10 16.53
N MET A 585 43.52 9.08 15.95
CA MET A 585 43.77 9.47 14.56
C MET A 585 43.29 10.90 14.28
N ASP A 586 44.02 11.61 13.46
CA ASP A 586 43.57 12.93 13.00
C ASP A 586 42.29 12.78 12.11
N PRO A 587 41.39 13.76 12.19
CA PRO A 587 40.10 13.69 11.48
C PRO A 587 40.22 13.55 9.95
N GLN A 588 41.35 14.00 9.38
CA GLN A 588 41.58 13.97 7.94
C GLN A 588 41.89 12.55 7.47
N THR A 589 42.73 11.83 8.22
CA THR A 589 43.04 10.43 7.99
C THR A 589 41.82 9.53 8.23
N ALA A 590 41.08 9.80 9.30
CA ALA A 590 39.82 9.09 9.58
C ALA A 590 38.80 9.24 8.41
N ALA A 591 38.56 10.47 7.96
CA ALA A 591 37.66 10.73 6.83
C ALA A 591 38.12 10.02 5.54
N LEU A 592 39.40 9.89 5.30
CA LEU A 592 39.95 9.19 4.15
C LEU A 592 39.68 7.66 4.27
N LEU A 593 39.91 7.07 5.44
CA LEU A 593 39.75 5.65 5.69
C LEU A 593 38.26 5.21 5.74
N GLU A 594 37.35 6.14 6.00
CA GLU A 594 35.89 5.93 5.96
C GLU A 594 35.27 6.11 4.55
N THR A 595 36.09 6.48 3.56
CA THR A 595 35.62 6.74 2.19
C THR A 595 36.20 5.68 1.23
N PRO A 596 35.34 5.06 0.38
CA PRO A 596 33.89 5.23 0.22
C PRO A 596 33.06 4.27 1.11
N VAL A 597 33.73 3.40 1.87
CA VAL A 597 33.04 2.43 2.74
C VAL A 597 33.01 3.02 4.15
N PRO A 598 31.84 3.42 4.66
CA PRO A 598 31.72 3.97 6.00
C PRO A 598 31.96 2.87 7.04
N VAL A 599 32.85 3.13 8.01
CA VAL A 599 33.07 2.24 9.14
C VAL A 599 32.86 3.04 10.43
N PRO A 600 31.59 3.24 10.83
CA PRO A 600 31.28 4.00 12.04
C PRO A 600 31.72 3.23 13.30
N PRO A 601 31.87 3.89 14.47
CA PRO A 601 32.10 3.20 15.73
C PRO A 601 31.04 2.16 16.06
N ALA A 602 31.43 1.03 16.68
CA ALA A 602 30.53 -0.08 17.00
C ALA A 602 29.31 0.37 17.80
N ASP A 603 29.52 1.31 18.73
CA ASP A 603 28.49 1.82 19.62
C ASP A 603 27.48 2.75 18.91
N THR A 604 27.83 3.25 17.73
CA THR A 604 26.98 4.11 16.91
C THR A 604 26.21 3.32 15.86
N LEU A 605 26.53 2.04 15.64
CA LEU A 605 25.69 1.17 14.81
C LEU A 605 24.35 1.01 15.47
N ALA A 606 23.38 1.60 14.78
CA ALA A 606 21.99 1.48 15.18
C ALA A 606 21.64 0.02 15.49
N THR A 607 21.05 -0.19 16.65
CA THR A 607 20.32 -1.43 16.88
C THR A 607 19.19 -1.48 15.85
N PRO A 608 18.66 -2.66 15.52
CA PRO A 608 17.53 -2.76 14.59
C PRO A 608 16.29 -1.94 14.98
N ASP A 609 16.17 -1.54 16.26
CA ASP A 609 15.14 -0.61 16.73
C ASP A 609 15.38 0.84 16.24
N GLN A 610 16.58 1.13 15.85
CA GLN A 610 17.00 2.40 15.23
C GLN A 610 17.04 2.31 13.70
N GLN A 611 16.27 1.39 13.09
CA GLN A 611 16.08 1.40 11.64
C GLN A 611 15.56 2.76 11.22
N VAL A 612 16.40 3.47 10.48
CA VAL A 612 16.09 4.77 9.90
C VAL A 612 14.87 4.57 8.99
N ASP A 613 13.85 5.38 9.18
CA ASP A 613 12.78 5.46 8.21
C ASP A 613 13.37 5.90 6.86
N PHE A 614 13.53 4.94 5.96
CA PHE A 614 14.09 5.14 4.63
C PHE A 614 13.39 6.24 3.82
N PHE A 615 12.20 6.65 4.24
CA PHE A 615 11.32 7.48 3.43
C PHE A 615 11.27 8.94 3.85
N THR A 616 11.58 9.27 5.08
CA THR A 616 11.38 10.63 5.59
C THR A 616 12.66 11.41 5.84
N ASP A 617 13.78 10.77 6.17
CA ASP A 617 15.02 11.47 6.44
C ASP A 617 15.94 11.49 5.21
N ARG A 618 16.04 12.65 4.57
CA ARG A 618 16.98 12.92 3.47
C ARG A 618 18.40 13.24 3.94
N ALA A 619 18.59 13.51 5.21
CA ALA A 619 19.91 13.63 5.77
C ALA A 619 20.54 12.23 5.79
N LEU A 620 21.59 12.03 5.04
CA LEU A 620 22.42 10.84 5.11
C LEU A 620 23.11 10.85 6.48
N THR A 621 22.44 10.32 7.50
CA THR A 621 23.13 10.01 8.74
C THR A 621 24.13 8.90 8.47
N PRO A 622 25.26 8.82 9.16
CA PRO A 622 26.22 7.74 9.00
C PRO A 622 25.57 6.36 9.06
N ASN A 623 24.64 6.16 9.97
CA ASN A 623 23.90 4.91 10.12
C ASN A 623 23.05 4.54 8.90
N ARG A 624 22.45 5.52 8.23
CA ARG A 624 21.69 5.27 7.00
C ARG A 624 22.60 4.87 5.85
N THR A 625 23.75 5.50 5.73
CA THR A 625 24.76 5.16 4.72
C THR A 625 25.24 3.72 4.92
N VAL A 626 25.51 3.32 6.17
CA VAL A 626 25.87 1.95 6.54
C VAL A 626 24.76 0.98 6.23
N ALA A 627 23.51 1.27 6.63
CA ALA A 627 22.38 0.39 6.39
C ALA A 627 22.14 0.17 4.88
N LEU A 628 22.17 1.24 4.08
CA LEU A 628 22.07 1.15 2.61
C LEU A 628 23.22 0.36 1.99
N TYR A 629 24.43 0.53 2.50
CA TYR A 629 25.60 -0.15 2.02
C TYR A 629 25.49 -1.66 2.29
N VAL A 630 25.16 -2.04 3.51
CA VAL A 630 24.99 -3.44 3.93
C VAL A 630 23.83 -4.09 3.18
N ASP A 631 22.70 -3.39 3.05
CA ASP A 631 21.53 -3.88 2.33
C ASP A 631 21.85 -4.15 0.85
N ASN A 632 22.52 -3.23 0.18
CA ASN A 632 23.00 -3.43 -1.18
C ASN A 632 24.00 -4.59 -1.33
N ARG A 633 24.85 -4.81 -0.32
CA ARG A 633 25.94 -5.82 -0.34
C ARG A 633 25.44 -7.21 -0.03
N THR A 634 24.57 -7.35 0.96
CA THR A 634 24.09 -8.66 1.43
C THR A 634 22.85 -9.12 0.71
N GLY A 635 22.07 -8.21 0.16
CA GLY A 635 20.70 -8.45 -0.28
C GLY A 635 19.83 -8.93 0.91
N ASN A 636 20.13 -8.49 2.10
CA ASN A 636 19.72 -9.14 3.32
C ASN A 636 18.91 -8.26 4.23
N ASP A 637 17.62 -8.32 4.03
CA ASP A 637 16.65 -8.13 5.08
C ASP A 637 16.66 -9.27 6.12
N LEU A 638 17.39 -10.36 5.86
CA LEU A 638 17.36 -11.60 6.67
C LEU A 638 17.80 -11.37 8.12
N LEU A 639 18.79 -10.50 8.36
CA LEU A 639 19.27 -10.19 9.70
C LEU A 639 18.20 -9.45 10.50
N PHE A 640 17.50 -8.50 9.87
CA PHE A 640 16.43 -7.74 10.50
C PHE A 640 15.12 -8.52 10.57
N ASP A 641 14.85 -9.36 9.57
CA ASP A 641 13.67 -10.23 9.55
C ASP A 641 13.67 -11.24 10.68
N ALA A 642 14.80 -11.82 11.03
CA ALA A 642 14.89 -12.73 12.17
C ALA A 642 14.56 -12.04 13.50
N MET A 643 14.98 -10.79 13.69
CA MET A 643 14.63 -10.01 14.88
C MET A 643 13.18 -9.59 14.89
N ASN A 644 12.62 -9.18 13.73
CA ASN A 644 11.21 -8.88 13.60
C ASN A 644 10.34 -10.14 13.84
N GLU A 645 10.82 -11.30 13.42
CA GLU A 645 10.20 -12.57 13.69
C GLU A 645 10.16 -12.89 15.20
N LEU A 646 11.27 -12.65 15.91
CA LEU A 646 11.32 -12.78 17.37
C LEU A 646 10.31 -11.83 18.04
N ARG A 647 10.23 -10.57 17.59
CA ARG A 647 9.27 -9.58 18.08
C ARG A 647 7.82 -10.00 17.87
N MET A 648 7.52 -10.62 16.72
CA MET A 648 6.17 -11.09 16.40
C MET A 648 5.73 -12.31 17.19
N THR A 649 6.66 -13.22 17.48
CA THR A 649 6.32 -14.57 17.96
C THR A 649 6.65 -14.81 19.41
N HIS A 650 7.68 -14.16 19.95
CA HIS A 650 8.10 -14.42 21.33
C HIS A 650 7.08 -13.91 22.34
N PRO A 651 6.61 -14.73 23.29
CA PRO A 651 5.57 -14.29 24.26
C PRO A 651 6.04 -13.11 25.14
N GLY A 652 7.35 -13.02 25.42
CA GLY A 652 7.94 -11.93 26.19
C GLY A 652 8.17 -10.62 25.42
N SER A 653 7.85 -10.55 24.14
CA SER A 653 7.96 -9.31 23.36
C SER A 653 6.78 -8.37 23.66
N PRO A 654 7.02 -7.12 24.08
CA PRO A 654 5.95 -6.15 24.34
C PRO A 654 5.24 -5.72 23.05
N GLY A 655 4.00 -5.25 23.19
CA GLY A 655 3.26 -4.62 22.08
C GLY A 655 3.66 -3.16 21.93
N CYS A 656 4.21 -2.79 20.77
CA CYS A 656 4.57 -1.42 20.45
C CYS A 656 3.64 -0.81 19.40
N ALA A 657 3.33 0.48 19.51
CA ALA A 657 2.54 1.17 18.48
C ALA A 657 3.40 1.56 17.28
N MET A 658 2.85 1.32 16.07
CA MET A 658 3.44 1.80 14.82
C MET A 658 2.93 3.23 14.56
N VAL A 659 3.67 4.23 15.01
CA VAL A 659 3.23 5.62 15.05
C VAL A 659 3.84 6.48 13.95
N VAL A 660 3.20 7.60 13.68
CA VAL A 660 3.77 8.76 12.97
C VAL A 660 3.89 9.93 13.94
N ALA A 661 4.89 10.77 13.72
CA ALA A 661 5.07 12.05 14.42
C ALA A 661 5.24 13.17 13.40
N ASP A 662 5.06 14.42 13.84
CA ASP A 662 5.32 15.56 12.97
C ASP A 662 6.84 15.76 12.79
N SER A 663 7.23 16.11 11.57
CA SER A 663 8.58 16.54 11.28
C SER A 663 8.91 17.82 12.08
N ALA A 664 10.16 17.94 12.53
CA ALA A 664 10.65 19.16 13.21
C ALA A 664 10.55 20.42 12.33
N LYS A 665 10.46 20.25 11.01
CA LYS A 665 10.33 21.34 10.02
C LYS A 665 9.21 21.01 9.03
N PRO A 666 7.94 21.16 9.44
CA PRO A 666 6.82 21.01 8.53
C PRO A 666 6.92 21.98 7.35
N ARG A 667 6.48 21.56 6.18
CA ARG A 667 6.61 22.39 4.96
C ARG A 667 5.43 22.17 4.02
N ASP A 668 5.12 23.23 3.29
CA ASP A 668 4.18 23.18 2.19
C ASP A 668 4.78 22.45 0.98
N SER A 669 3.93 21.90 0.13
CA SER A 669 4.33 21.08 -1.00
C SER A 669 4.34 21.86 -2.30
N TYR A 670 5.26 21.51 -3.21
CA TYR A 670 5.19 21.94 -4.61
C TYR A 670 4.16 21.10 -5.34
N ILE A 671 3.42 21.70 -6.24
CA ILE A 671 2.71 20.93 -7.28
C ILE A 671 3.76 20.28 -8.18
N TYR A 672 3.77 18.96 -8.31
CA TYR A 672 4.61 18.27 -9.28
C TYR A 672 3.88 18.21 -10.62
N LEU A 673 4.37 18.98 -11.61
CA LEU A 673 3.75 19.03 -12.92
C LEU A 673 3.68 17.63 -13.55
N ARG A 674 2.48 17.16 -13.83
CA ARG A 674 2.20 15.81 -14.32
C ARG A 674 2.67 14.69 -13.37
N GLY A 675 2.68 14.97 -12.08
CA GLY A 675 3.14 14.03 -11.05
C GLY A 675 4.67 13.84 -11.00
N GLU A 676 5.45 14.56 -11.79
CA GLU A 676 6.90 14.40 -11.85
C GLU A 676 7.62 15.29 -10.81
N ARG A 677 8.19 14.68 -9.78
CA ARG A 677 8.93 15.38 -8.70
C ARG A 677 10.02 16.33 -9.18
N ALA A 678 10.66 16.02 -10.30
CA ALA A 678 11.69 16.86 -10.89
C ALA A 678 11.14 18.14 -11.53
N LYS A 679 9.83 18.18 -11.83
CA LYS A 679 9.14 19.30 -12.46
C LYS A 679 8.26 20.01 -11.45
N ARG A 680 8.87 20.88 -10.67
CA ARG A 680 8.18 21.62 -9.61
C ARG A 680 7.41 22.81 -10.18
N GLY A 681 6.14 22.89 -9.86
CA GLY A 681 5.25 24.03 -10.06
C GLY A 681 5.19 24.94 -8.84
N PRO A 682 4.10 25.70 -8.64
CA PRO A 682 3.92 26.54 -7.48
C PRO A 682 3.84 25.75 -6.18
N VAL A 683 4.20 26.40 -5.07
CA VAL A 683 3.98 25.87 -3.72
C VAL A 683 2.51 26.11 -3.36
N VAL A 684 1.90 25.12 -2.73
CA VAL A 684 0.54 25.22 -2.19
C VAL A 684 0.53 24.97 -0.68
N PRO A 685 -0.25 25.74 0.08
CA PRO A 685 -0.34 25.56 1.52
C PRO A 685 -1.02 24.24 1.87
N ARG A 686 -0.69 23.69 3.03
CA ARG A 686 -1.40 22.56 3.63
C ARG A 686 -2.79 23.04 4.05
N GLN A 687 -3.84 22.44 3.51
CA GLN A 687 -5.24 22.79 3.78
C GLN A 687 -6.18 21.68 3.32
N PHE A 688 -7.45 21.77 3.70
CA PHE A 688 -8.45 20.78 3.32
C PHE A 688 -8.95 20.97 1.89
N LEU A 689 -9.80 20.06 1.42
CA LEU A 689 -10.36 20.07 0.06
C LEU A 689 -11.28 21.28 -0.14
N GLU A 690 -11.13 22.01 -1.24
CA GLU A 690 -11.93 23.21 -1.54
C GLU A 690 -13.41 22.91 -1.67
N VAL A 691 -13.77 21.78 -2.26
CA VAL A 691 -15.16 21.39 -2.48
C VAL A 691 -15.95 21.22 -1.17
N LEU A 692 -15.29 20.85 -0.08
CA LEU A 692 -15.92 20.60 1.22
C LEU A 692 -15.80 21.81 2.17
N SER A 693 -14.77 22.64 2.04
CA SER A 693 -14.50 23.75 2.96
C SER A 693 -14.68 25.14 2.32
N GLY A 694 -14.96 25.20 1.02
CA GLY A 694 -15.13 26.47 0.31
C GLY A 694 -13.79 27.12 -0.11
N ALA A 695 -13.89 28.19 -0.92
CA ALA A 695 -12.74 28.89 -1.48
C ALA A 695 -11.93 29.68 -0.44
N ASP A 696 -12.55 30.08 0.67
CA ASP A 696 -11.95 30.90 1.74
C ASP A 696 -11.34 30.05 2.87
N ARG A 697 -11.12 28.75 2.61
CA ARG A 697 -10.45 27.83 3.53
C ARG A 697 -9.08 28.37 3.98
N LYS A 698 -8.76 28.14 5.27
CA LYS A 698 -7.49 28.60 5.85
C LYS A 698 -6.41 27.53 5.70
N PRO A 699 -5.14 27.94 5.51
CA PRO A 699 -4.01 27.04 5.62
C PRO A 699 -3.88 26.46 7.03
N PHE A 700 -3.44 25.21 7.13
CA PHE A 700 -3.09 24.55 8.39
C PHE A 700 -1.75 25.09 8.88
N THR A 701 -1.65 25.33 10.17
CA THR A 701 -0.50 25.98 10.81
C THR A 701 0.15 25.16 11.92
N GLU A 702 -0.58 24.19 12.49
CA GLU A 702 -0.12 23.40 13.61
C GLU A 702 0.66 22.15 13.15
N GLY A 703 1.94 22.10 13.41
CA GLY A 703 2.79 20.97 13.08
C GLY A 703 2.67 20.54 11.62
N SER A 704 2.41 19.26 11.37
CA SER A 704 2.15 18.75 10.01
C SER A 704 0.79 19.17 9.44
N GLY A 705 -0.18 19.55 10.27
CA GLY A 705 -1.58 19.80 9.90
C GLY A 705 -2.49 18.57 10.02
N ARG A 706 -2.02 17.43 10.58
CA ARG A 706 -2.84 16.20 10.70
C ARG A 706 -4.05 16.37 11.62
N LEU A 707 -3.89 17.06 12.75
CA LEU A 707 -5.01 17.32 13.67
C LEU A 707 -6.05 18.21 13.00
N GLU A 708 -5.61 19.30 12.36
CA GLU A 708 -6.50 20.20 11.62
C GLU A 708 -7.19 19.48 10.46
N LEU A 709 -6.50 18.56 9.76
CA LEU A 709 -7.10 17.70 8.74
C LEU A 709 -8.20 16.81 9.33
N ALA A 710 -7.92 16.13 10.44
CA ALA A 710 -8.91 15.26 11.09
C ALA A 710 -10.14 16.06 11.55
N GLN A 711 -9.92 17.24 12.12
CA GLN A 711 -11.00 18.14 12.52
C GLN A 711 -11.81 18.66 11.32
N ALA A 712 -11.16 18.95 10.20
CA ALA A 712 -11.84 19.39 8.97
C ALA A 712 -12.70 18.27 8.36
N ILE A 713 -12.18 17.02 8.32
CA ILE A 713 -12.95 15.83 7.89
C ILE A 713 -14.18 15.63 8.79
N LEU A 714 -14.05 15.84 10.09
CA LEU A 714 -15.11 15.59 11.07
C LEU A 714 -15.96 16.84 11.37
N ALA A 715 -15.75 17.90 10.62
CA ALA A 715 -16.56 19.11 10.78
C ALA A 715 -18.06 18.81 10.59
N PRO A 716 -18.95 19.36 11.41
CA PRO A 716 -20.40 19.12 11.27
C PRO A 716 -20.98 19.51 9.91
N THR A 717 -20.25 20.33 9.15
CA THR A 717 -20.59 20.76 7.80
C THR A 717 -20.14 19.81 6.71
N ASP A 718 -19.22 18.87 7.01
CA ASP A 718 -18.81 17.84 6.05
C ASP A 718 -19.82 16.68 6.05
N PRO A 719 -20.54 16.45 4.94
CA PRO A 719 -21.56 15.42 4.89
C PRO A 719 -21.02 14.01 4.68
N LEU A 720 -19.77 13.88 4.23
CA LEU A 720 -19.23 12.62 3.70
C LEU A 720 -18.94 11.57 4.78
N PRO A 721 -18.26 11.84 5.91
CA PRO A 721 -17.90 10.79 6.85
C PRO A 721 -19.10 9.98 7.36
N ALA A 722 -20.19 10.68 7.69
CA ALA A 722 -21.42 10.02 8.15
C ALA A 722 -22.12 9.23 7.04
N ARG A 723 -22.19 9.77 5.81
CA ARG A 723 -22.77 9.06 4.66
C ARG A 723 -21.98 7.82 4.29
N VAL A 724 -20.65 7.93 4.28
CA VAL A 724 -19.74 6.83 3.95
C VAL A 724 -19.94 5.67 4.92
N GLU A 725 -19.90 5.94 6.23
CA GLU A 725 -20.04 4.88 7.23
C GLU A 725 -21.44 4.26 7.26
N VAL A 726 -22.48 5.07 7.16
CA VAL A 726 -23.86 4.58 7.04
C VAL A 726 -24.04 3.71 5.79
N ASN A 727 -23.46 4.10 4.65
CA ASN A 727 -23.53 3.31 3.42
C ASN A 727 -22.81 1.97 3.56
N ARG A 728 -21.65 1.92 4.26
CA ARG A 728 -20.90 0.69 4.52
C ARG A 728 -21.64 -0.25 5.46
N ILE A 729 -22.12 0.26 6.60
CA ILE A 729 -22.88 -0.55 7.55
C ILE A 729 -24.11 -1.12 6.87
N TRP A 730 -24.83 -0.31 6.09
CA TRP A 730 -25.98 -0.76 5.31
C TRP A 730 -25.62 -1.86 4.32
N MET A 731 -24.51 -1.68 3.58
CA MET A 731 -24.03 -2.68 2.61
C MET A 731 -23.74 -4.03 3.29
N TYR A 732 -23.10 -4.03 4.45
CA TYR A 732 -22.79 -5.28 5.15
C TYR A 732 -24.04 -6.01 5.67
N HIS A 733 -25.10 -5.27 6.03
CA HIS A 733 -26.37 -5.90 6.46
C HIS A 733 -27.25 -6.34 5.30
N PHE A 734 -27.31 -5.56 4.23
CA PHE A 734 -28.23 -5.83 3.12
C PHE A 734 -27.57 -6.39 1.86
N GLY A 735 -26.22 -6.52 1.86
CA GLY A 735 -25.44 -7.02 0.73
C GLY A 735 -25.15 -5.99 -0.33
N GLU A 736 -25.87 -4.86 -0.38
CA GLU A 736 -25.66 -3.74 -1.28
C GLU A 736 -25.89 -2.42 -0.55
N GLY A 737 -25.01 -1.43 -0.82
CA GLY A 737 -25.13 -0.09 -0.25
C GLY A 737 -26.26 0.73 -0.90
N PHE A 738 -26.58 1.86 -0.31
CA PHE A 738 -27.40 2.88 -1.00
C PHE A 738 -26.73 3.30 -2.30
N VAL A 739 -25.39 3.40 -2.27
CA VAL A 739 -24.50 3.57 -3.41
C VAL A 739 -23.60 2.33 -3.50
N SER A 740 -23.47 1.78 -4.70
CA SER A 740 -22.73 0.53 -4.94
C SER A 740 -21.20 0.68 -4.86
N THR A 741 -20.69 1.94 -4.88
CA THR A 741 -19.27 2.29 -4.78
C THR A 741 -18.97 2.93 -3.41
N PRO A 742 -18.76 2.14 -2.34
CA PRO A 742 -18.63 2.67 -0.98
C PRO A 742 -17.32 3.44 -0.72
N ASP A 743 -16.38 3.44 -1.65
CA ASP A 743 -15.10 4.14 -1.66
C ASP A 743 -15.03 5.29 -2.69
N ASP A 744 -16.12 5.46 -3.48
CA ASP A 744 -16.26 6.56 -4.43
C ASP A 744 -17.71 7.04 -4.46
N LEU A 745 -17.98 8.11 -3.70
CA LEU A 745 -19.24 8.84 -3.67
C LEU A 745 -19.19 10.08 -4.58
N GLY A 746 -18.08 10.29 -5.29
CA GLY A 746 -17.89 11.40 -6.21
C GLY A 746 -18.84 11.40 -7.41
N ASN A 747 -18.57 12.25 -8.38
CA ASN A 747 -19.44 12.46 -9.56
C ASN A 747 -19.63 11.23 -10.45
N GLN A 748 -18.83 10.17 -10.27
CA GLN A 748 -19.00 8.89 -10.97
C GLN A 748 -19.94 7.95 -10.24
N SER A 749 -20.28 8.23 -8.99
CA SER A 749 -21.24 7.42 -8.23
C SER A 749 -22.66 7.57 -8.76
N GLU A 750 -23.43 6.50 -8.59
CA GLU A 750 -24.87 6.53 -8.84
C GLU A 750 -25.61 7.37 -7.79
N THR A 751 -26.81 7.82 -8.13
CA THR A 751 -27.72 8.40 -7.13
C THR A 751 -28.10 7.30 -6.12
N PRO A 752 -28.05 7.58 -4.81
CA PRO A 752 -28.43 6.60 -3.79
C PRO A 752 -29.81 6.01 -4.04
N SER A 753 -29.96 4.70 -3.80
CA SER A 753 -31.26 4.01 -3.96
C SER A 753 -32.38 4.65 -3.11
N HIS A 754 -32.01 5.14 -1.92
CA HIS A 754 -32.88 5.81 -0.96
C HIS A 754 -32.19 7.06 -0.40
N PRO A 755 -32.11 8.16 -1.18
CA PRO A 755 -31.33 9.34 -0.79
C PRO A 755 -31.82 9.98 0.50
N GLU A 756 -33.15 10.06 0.71
CA GLU A 756 -33.74 10.63 1.91
C GLU A 756 -33.44 9.76 3.14
N LEU A 757 -33.42 8.44 3.00
CA LEU A 757 -33.07 7.52 4.08
C LEU A 757 -31.59 7.60 4.43
N LEU A 758 -30.71 7.70 3.42
CA LEU A 758 -29.27 7.88 3.64
C LEU A 758 -28.99 9.15 4.45
N ASP A 759 -29.57 10.27 4.04
CA ASP A 759 -29.42 11.55 4.75
C ASP A 759 -30.04 11.50 6.16
N TRP A 760 -31.20 10.86 6.30
CA TRP A 760 -31.83 10.69 7.61
C TRP A 760 -30.97 9.86 8.56
N LEU A 761 -30.43 8.74 8.08
CA LEU A 761 -29.54 7.86 8.86
C LEU A 761 -28.22 8.56 9.20
N ALA A 762 -27.60 9.25 8.26
CA ALA A 762 -26.37 10.03 8.50
C ALA A 762 -26.59 11.11 9.57
N GLY A 763 -27.67 11.86 9.45
CA GLY A 763 -28.06 12.87 10.45
C GLY A 763 -28.46 12.24 11.81
N TRP A 764 -29.08 11.08 11.80
CA TRP A 764 -29.39 10.32 13.02
C TRP A 764 -28.12 9.79 13.70
N PHE A 765 -27.20 9.23 12.92
CA PHE A 765 -25.91 8.70 13.41
C PHE A 765 -25.09 9.80 14.11
N MET A 766 -24.94 10.95 13.47
CA MET A 766 -24.25 12.11 14.08
C MET A 766 -24.90 12.56 15.39
N LYS A 767 -26.23 12.54 15.48
CA LYS A 767 -26.97 12.98 16.67
C LYS A 767 -27.00 11.96 17.81
N ASN A 768 -26.72 10.70 17.51
CA ASN A 768 -26.65 9.62 18.47
C ASN A 768 -25.20 9.23 18.81
N ASP A 769 -24.37 10.25 19.03
CA ASP A 769 -22.99 10.16 19.47
C ASP A 769 -22.08 9.39 18.53
N TRP A 770 -22.41 9.31 17.25
CA TRP A 770 -21.67 8.50 16.26
C TRP A 770 -21.50 7.03 16.69
N SER A 771 -22.45 6.49 17.46
CA SER A 771 -22.45 5.12 17.96
C SER A 771 -22.82 4.13 16.87
N MET A 772 -21.84 3.31 16.48
CA MET A 772 -22.06 2.23 15.52
C MET A 772 -23.03 1.19 16.06
N LYS A 773 -22.91 0.82 17.34
CA LYS A 773 -23.81 -0.18 17.93
C LYS A 773 -25.26 0.28 17.96
N ARG A 774 -25.54 1.56 18.22
CA ARG A 774 -26.89 2.12 18.13
C ARG A 774 -27.43 2.07 16.71
N LEU A 775 -26.58 2.35 15.70
CA LEU A 775 -26.99 2.28 14.29
C LEU A 775 -27.30 0.84 13.87
N HIS A 776 -26.47 -0.13 14.26
CA HIS A 776 -26.76 -1.55 14.05
C HIS A 776 -28.07 -1.96 14.70
N ARG A 777 -28.27 -1.57 15.94
CA ARG A 777 -29.51 -1.85 16.65
C ARG A 777 -30.73 -1.31 15.93
N LEU A 778 -30.67 -0.07 15.45
CA LEU A 778 -31.76 0.57 14.70
C LEU A 778 -32.10 -0.22 13.42
N ILE A 779 -31.08 -0.67 12.69
CA ILE A 779 -31.22 -1.47 11.46
C ILE A 779 -31.83 -2.84 11.77
N LEU A 780 -31.28 -3.59 12.73
CA LEU A 780 -31.69 -4.96 13.02
C LEU A 780 -33.12 -5.03 13.59
N LEU A 781 -33.56 -3.97 14.27
CA LEU A 781 -34.92 -3.91 14.80
C LEU A 781 -35.96 -3.53 13.75
N SER A 782 -35.57 -3.10 12.55
CA SER A 782 -36.48 -2.74 11.46
C SER A 782 -37.23 -3.98 10.91
N SER A 783 -38.42 -3.79 10.41
CA SER A 783 -39.13 -4.79 9.63
C SER A 783 -38.37 -5.17 8.36
N THR A 784 -37.72 -4.20 7.71
CA THR A 784 -36.89 -4.36 6.52
C THR A 784 -35.78 -5.39 6.73
N TYR A 785 -35.06 -5.35 7.86
CA TYR A 785 -34.04 -6.35 8.17
C TYR A 785 -34.65 -7.74 8.44
N GLN A 786 -35.85 -7.77 9.03
CA GLN A 786 -36.51 -9.01 9.47
C GLN A 786 -37.29 -9.72 8.36
N GLU A 787 -37.24 -9.21 7.12
CA GLU A 787 -37.89 -9.88 5.97
C GLU A 787 -37.26 -11.23 5.62
N SER A 788 -38.06 -12.12 5.04
CA SER A 788 -37.56 -13.35 4.44
C SER A 788 -36.88 -13.09 3.08
N SER A 789 -36.04 -14.01 2.66
CA SER A 789 -35.38 -14.00 1.33
C SER A 789 -36.25 -14.67 0.25
N ALA A 790 -37.52 -14.97 0.54
CA ALA A 790 -38.40 -15.68 -0.36
C ALA A 790 -38.53 -14.99 -1.73
N PRO A 791 -38.36 -15.68 -2.84
CA PRO A 791 -38.43 -15.09 -4.17
C PRO A 791 -39.86 -14.72 -4.55
N ASN A 792 -40.02 -13.61 -5.28
CA ASN A 792 -41.25 -13.21 -5.93
C ASN A 792 -40.96 -12.89 -7.41
N PRO A 793 -41.30 -13.77 -8.35
CA PRO A 793 -40.97 -13.59 -9.76
C PRO A 793 -41.50 -12.29 -10.38
N ALA A 794 -42.66 -11.82 -9.95
CA ALA A 794 -43.25 -10.57 -10.46
C ALA A 794 -42.48 -9.35 -10.00
N TYR A 795 -41.92 -9.38 -8.80
CA TYR A 795 -41.09 -8.28 -8.26
C TYR A 795 -39.67 -8.34 -8.79
N ALA A 796 -39.14 -9.55 -9.00
CA ALA A 796 -37.84 -9.74 -9.62
C ALA A 796 -37.75 -9.17 -11.05
N LEU A 797 -38.89 -9.15 -11.79
CA LEU A 797 -38.96 -8.46 -13.08
C LEU A 797 -38.95 -6.93 -12.97
N LYS A 798 -39.47 -6.36 -11.88
CA LYS A 798 -39.53 -4.90 -11.66
C LYS A 798 -38.27 -4.33 -11.04
N ASP A 799 -37.64 -5.11 -10.17
CA ASP A 799 -36.42 -4.75 -9.43
C ASP A 799 -35.55 -5.99 -9.26
N PRO A 800 -34.86 -6.40 -10.33
CA PRO A 800 -34.04 -7.65 -10.33
C PRO A 800 -32.89 -7.62 -9.33
N ALA A 801 -32.31 -6.44 -9.09
CA ALA A 801 -31.23 -6.25 -8.13
C ALA A 801 -31.71 -6.04 -6.69
N ASN A 802 -33.03 -6.10 -6.44
CA ASN A 802 -33.64 -5.84 -5.13
C ASN A 802 -33.19 -4.51 -4.49
N ARG A 803 -32.99 -3.49 -5.30
CA ARG A 803 -32.57 -2.14 -4.85
C ARG A 803 -33.61 -1.45 -3.96
N LEU A 804 -34.89 -1.87 -4.08
CA LEU A 804 -36.00 -1.36 -3.27
C LEU A 804 -36.21 -2.15 -1.98
N LEU A 805 -35.47 -3.24 -1.78
CA LEU A 805 -35.51 -4.08 -0.59
C LEU A 805 -36.93 -4.65 -0.31
N TRP A 806 -37.53 -5.29 -1.34
CA TRP A 806 -38.82 -5.98 -1.20
C TRP A 806 -38.69 -7.37 -0.57
N ARG A 807 -37.46 -7.84 -0.34
CA ARG A 807 -37.07 -9.05 0.40
C ARG A 807 -35.67 -8.91 0.99
N ALA A 808 -35.29 -9.79 1.90
CA ALA A 808 -33.88 -9.92 2.29
C ALA A 808 -33.04 -10.49 1.13
N ASN A 809 -31.79 -10.06 1.02
CA ASN A 809 -30.82 -10.63 0.09
C ASN A 809 -30.17 -11.89 0.67
N LEU A 810 -30.06 -12.91 -0.17
CA LEU A 810 -29.24 -14.07 0.14
C LEU A 810 -27.78 -13.67 -0.03
N ARG A 811 -26.96 -13.81 1.02
CA ARG A 811 -25.55 -13.40 1.01
C ARG A 811 -24.66 -14.60 1.29
N ARG A 812 -23.55 -14.67 0.54
CA ARG A 812 -22.50 -15.64 0.84
C ARG A 812 -21.67 -15.16 2.03
N LEU A 813 -21.28 -16.09 2.91
CA LEU A 813 -20.35 -15.82 4.00
C LEU A 813 -18.95 -15.55 3.44
N ASP A 814 -18.22 -14.63 4.06
CA ASP A 814 -16.81 -14.40 3.76
C ASP A 814 -15.94 -15.52 4.35
N PHE A 815 -14.66 -15.54 3.97
CA PHE A 815 -13.71 -16.57 4.38
C PHE A 815 -13.64 -16.73 5.89
N GLU A 816 -13.57 -15.60 6.60
CA GLU A 816 -13.43 -15.61 8.06
C GLU A 816 -14.66 -16.24 8.73
N ALA A 817 -15.85 -15.89 8.29
CA ALA A 817 -17.08 -16.48 8.85
C ALA A 817 -17.20 -17.97 8.50
N ILE A 818 -16.80 -18.39 7.30
CA ILE A 818 -16.76 -19.81 6.90
C ILE A 818 -15.77 -20.58 7.76
N ARG A 819 -14.50 -20.13 7.84
CA ARG A 819 -13.47 -20.82 8.60
C ARG A 819 -13.79 -20.85 10.09
N ASP A 820 -14.21 -19.72 10.65
CA ASP A 820 -14.53 -19.63 12.07
C ASP A 820 -15.75 -20.50 12.42
N SER A 821 -16.72 -20.64 11.50
CA SER A 821 -17.81 -21.62 11.63
C SER A 821 -17.28 -23.05 11.67
N LEU A 822 -16.37 -23.42 10.74
CA LEU A 822 -15.75 -24.74 10.73
C LEU A 822 -15.04 -25.04 12.06
N VAL A 823 -14.27 -24.06 12.56
CA VAL A 823 -13.59 -24.19 13.86
C VAL A 823 -14.60 -24.32 15.01
N MET A 824 -15.65 -23.51 15.03
CA MET A 824 -16.69 -23.56 16.06
C MET A 824 -17.41 -24.91 16.10
N LEU A 825 -17.67 -25.51 14.92
CA LEU A 825 -18.31 -26.84 14.83
C LEU A 825 -17.51 -27.94 15.55
N THR A 826 -16.18 -27.81 15.65
CA THR A 826 -15.32 -28.73 16.40
C THR A 826 -15.54 -28.68 17.91
N GLY A 827 -16.15 -27.60 18.42
CA GLY A 827 -16.29 -27.33 19.87
C GLY A 827 -14.98 -26.83 20.53
N LYS A 828 -13.96 -26.46 19.74
CA LYS A 828 -12.62 -26.07 20.20
C LYS A 828 -12.25 -24.63 19.87
N LEU A 829 -13.21 -23.80 19.49
CA LEU A 829 -12.94 -22.39 19.18
C LEU A 829 -12.23 -21.72 20.36
N ASP A 830 -11.10 -21.12 20.10
CA ASP A 830 -10.39 -20.26 21.03
C ASP A 830 -11.00 -18.85 20.98
N GLU A 831 -11.74 -18.48 22.00
CA GLU A 831 -12.47 -17.22 22.12
C GLU A 831 -11.62 -16.09 22.70
N SER A 832 -10.30 -16.29 22.92
CA SER A 832 -9.43 -15.22 23.40
C SER A 832 -9.35 -14.07 22.42
N VAL A 833 -9.44 -12.83 22.92
CA VAL A 833 -9.47 -11.60 22.11
C VAL A 833 -8.10 -10.94 22.13
N GLY A 834 -7.64 -10.47 20.93
CA GLY A 834 -6.38 -9.75 20.81
C GLY A 834 -5.14 -10.64 20.71
N GLY A 835 -3.96 -10.04 20.72
CA GLY A 835 -2.67 -10.72 20.73
C GLY A 835 -2.02 -10.91 19.36
N LYS A 836 -0.90 -11.61 19.35
CA LYS A 836 -0.03 -11.76 18.19
C LYS A 836 -0.68 -12.53 17.03
N PRO A 837 -0.26 -12.32 15.77
CA PRO A 837 -0.81 -13.03 14.63
C PRO A 837 -0.47 -14.51 14.68
N VAL A 838 -1.37 -15.34 14.11
CA VAL A 838 -1.22 -16.80 14.02
C VAL A 838 -1.39 -17.28 12.59
N ASN A 839 -0.85 -18.47 12.27
CA ASN A 839 -1.07 -19.08 10.96
C ASN A 839 -2.44 -19.78 10.95
N ILE A 840 -3.34 -19.33 10.09
CA ILE A 840 -4.70 -19.86 9.98
C ILE A 840 -4.92 -20.81 8.78
N THR A 841 -3.91 -20.96 7.91
CA THR A 841 -4.04 -21.68 6.63
C THR A 841 -3.35 -23.02 6.61
N ASP A 842 -2.32 -23.22 7.44
CA ASP A 842 -1.47 -24.43 7.39
C ASP A 842 -1.73 -25.38 8.56
N GLU A 843 -1.46 -26.67 8.30
CA GLU A 843 -1.51 -27.70 9.34
C GLU A 843 -0.25 -27.66 10.25
N PRO A 844 -0.42 -27.99 11.51
CA PRO A 844 -1.68 -28.22 12.22
C PRO A 844 -2.49 -26.91 12.39
N TYR A 845 -3.81 -27.00 12.25
CA TYR A 845 -4.66 -25.83 12.27
C TYR A 845 -4.80 -25.24 13.68
N THR A 846 -4.71 -23.91 13.79
CA THR A 846 -5.07 -23.20 15.01
C THR A 846 -6.59 -23.10 15.16
N TYR A 847 -7.05 -23.09 16.40
CA TYR A 847 -8.46 -22.84 16.76
C TYR A 847 -8.76 -21.36 17.02
N ARG A 848 -7.77 -20.47 16.88
CA ARG A 848 -7.94 -19.01 16.95
C ARG A 848 -8.84 -18.52 15.84
N ARG A 849 -9.54 -17.42 16.10
CA ARG A 849 -10.38 -16.75 15.10
C ARG A 849 -9.56 -16.22 13.92
N SER A 850 -10.17 -16.22 12.75
CA SER A 850 -9.52 -15.82 11.48
C SER A 850 -9.05 -14.37 11.45
N CYS A 851 -9.67 -13.47 12.21
CA CYS A 851 -9.25 -12.06 12.29
C CYS A 851 -7.85 -11.88 12.89
N TYR A 852 -7.30 -12.90 13.57
CA TYR A 852 -5.93 -12.95 14.09
C TYR A 852 -4.95 -13.62 13.14
N GLY A 853 -5.40 -14.01 11.95
CA GLY A 853 -4.55 -14.60 10.93
C GLY A 853 -3.48 -13.63 10.44
N TYR A 854 -2.24 -14.14 10.29
CA TYR A 854 -1.15 -13.43 9.66
C TYR A 854 -1.46 -13.11 8.19
N VAL A 855 -1.32 -11.86 7.82
CA VAL A 855 -1.56 -11.37 6.45
C VAL A 855 -0.25 -10.96 5.82
N ASP A 856 0.22 -11.77 4.85
CA ASP A 856 1.41 -11.45 4.06
C ASP A 856 1.01 -10.76 2.76
N ARG A 857 1.31 -9.47 2.65
CA ARG A 857 1.02 -8.65 1.47
C ARG A 857 1.71 -9.14 0.20
N ASN A 858 2.94 -9.66 0.34
CA ASN A 858 3.72 -10.14 -0.79
C ASN A 858 3.36 -11.56 -1.22
N ASN A 859 2.72 -12.32 -0.33
CA ASN A 859 2.40 -13.72 -0.56
C ASN A 859 1.10 -14.10 0.15
N LEU A 860 0.01 -13.47 -0.26
CA LEU A 860 -1.31 -13.84 0.24
C LEU A 860 -1.57 -15.32 -0.08
N SER A 861 -1.98 -16.09 0.93
CA SER A 861 -2.25 -17.52 0.77
C SER A 861 -3.26 -17.78 -0.35
N ASP A 862 -3.01 -18.82 -1.16
CA ASP A 862 -3.94 -19.25 -2.20
C ASP A 862 -5.36 -19.49 -1.67
N LEU A 863 -5.48 -20.00 -0.45
CA LEU A 863 -6.76 -20.22 0.22
C LEU A 863 -7.50 -18.89 0.44
N LEU A 864 -6.81 -17.86 0.95
CA LEU A 864 -7.39 -16.53 1.14
C LEU A 864 -7.81 -15.93 -0.20
N THR A 865 -6.96 -16.03 -1.21
CA THR A 865 -7.24 -15.51 -2.57
C THR A 865 -8.45 -16.20 -3.20
N GLN A 866 -8.57 -17.52 -3.06
CA GLN A 866 -9.70 -18.30 -3.60
C GLN A 866 -11.04 -17.94 -2.93
N PHE A 867 -11.02 -17.47 -1.69
CA PHE A 867 -12.21 -17.06 -0.96
C PHE A 867 -12.39 -15.53 -0.90
N ASP A 868 -11.88 -14.82 -1.89
CA ASP A 868 -12.12 -13.39 -2.09
C ASP A 868 -11.69 -12.51 -0.90
N PHE A 869 -10.59 -12.88 -0.22
CA PHE A 869 -10.01 -12.05 0.82
C PHE A 869 -9.58 -10.69 0.25
N ALA A 870 -9.66 -9.63 1.05
CA ALA A 870 -9.30 -8.29 0.62
C ALA A 870 -7.82 -8.22 0.19
N ASP A 871 -7.56 -7.55 -0.95
CA ASP A 871 -6.19 -7.26 -1.37
C ASP A 871 -5.54 -6.26 -0.39
N PRO A 872 -4.49 -6.66 0.35
CA PRO A 872 -3.88 -5.78 1.32
C PRO A 872 -3.04 -4.64 0.72
N ASP A 873 -2.93 -4.57 -0.61
CA ASP A 873 -2.20 -3.51 -1.30
C ASP A 873 -2.99 -2.21 -1.49
N MET A 874 -4.30 -2.25 -1.27
CA MET A 874 -5.19 -1.10 -1.42
C MET A 874 -6.30 -1.07 -0.38
N ALA A 875 -6.90 0.09 -0.16
CA ALA A 875 -8.09 0.23 0.66
C ALA A 875 -9.27 -0.52 0.01
N ASN A 876 -9.79 -1.53 0.70
CA ASN A 876 -10.94 -2.32 0.25
C ASN A 876 -12.15 -2.04 1.12
N THR A 877 -13.07 -1.26 0.62
CA THR A 877 -14.32 -0.96 1.31
C THR A 877 -15.43 -1.96 1.00
N ARG A 878 -15.25 -2.77 -0.04
CA ARG A 878 -16.14 -3.85 -0.47
C ARG A 878 -15.31 -4.97 -1.09
N ARG A 879 -15.43 -6.18 -0.56
CA ARG A 879 -14.86 -7.37 -1.19
C ARG A 879 -15.67 -7.79 -2.40
N ILE A 880 -14.99 -8.28 -3.42
CA ILE A 880 -15.63 -9.00 -4.54
C ILE A 880 -16.11 -10.35 -4.00
N SER A 881 -17.25 -10.85 -4.48
CA SER A 881 -17.72 -12.19 -4.17
C SER A 881 -17.79 -13.01 -5.45
N THR A 882 -16.94 -14.03 -5.55
CA THR A 882 -16.91 -14.96 -6.69
C THR A 882 -17.40 -16.35 -6.30
N ILE A 883 -17.85 -17.10 -7.27
CA ILE A 883 -18.19 -18.53 -7.11
C ILE A 883 -17.28 -19.30 -8.05
N VAL A 884 -16.26 -19.94 -7.50
CA VAL A 884 -15.28 -20.71 -8.27
C VAL A 884 -15.25 -22.18 -7.79
N PRO A 885 -14.95 -23.15 -8.67
CA PRO A 885 -14.92 -24.58 -8.32
C PRO A 885 -13.97 -24.90 -7.16
N GLN A 886 -12.87 -24.15 -7.02
CA GLN A 886 -11.87 -24.34 -5.97
C GLN A 886 -12.46 -24.20 -4.56
N GLN A 887 -13.47 -23.35 -4.39
CA GLN A 887 -14.17 -23.17 -3.12
C GLN A 887 -14.97 -24.41 -2.72
N ALA A 888 -15.61 -25.07 -3.67
CA ALA A 888 -16.28 -26.35 -3.44
C ALA A 888 -15.25 -27.47 -3.18
N LEU A 889 -14.16 -27.49 -3.95
CA LEU A 889 -13.06 -28.45 -3.75
C LEU A 889 -12.38 -28.31 -2.39
N PHE A 890 -12.35 -27.12 -1.81
CA PHE A 890 -11.88 -26.93 -0.44
C PHE A 890 -12.68 -27.77 0.55
N PHE A 891 -14.00 -27.74 0.51
CA PHE A 891 -14.83 -28.52 1.41
C PHE A 891 -14.71 -30.04 1.18
N LEU A 892 -14.45 -30.45 -0.06
CA LEU A 892 -14.28 -31.87 -0.41
C LEU A 892 -12.90 -32.42 -0.05
N ASN A 893 -11.83 -31.63 -0.21
CA ASN A 893 -10.47 -32.13 -0.21
C ASN A 893 -9.59 -31.57 0.92
N SER A 894 -10.01 -30.46 1.55
CA SER A 894 -9.21 -29.84 2.60
C SER A 894 -9.11 -30.72 3.84
N PRO A 895 -7.91 -30.89 4.38
CA PRO A 895 -7.75 -31.57 5.66
C PRO A 895 -8.58 -30.92 6.78
N MET A 896 -8.79 -29.60 6.72
CA MET A 896 -9.63 -28.90 7.68
C MET A 896 -11.07 -29.41 7.66
N SER A 897 -11.69 -29.54 6.50
CA SER A 897 -13.08 -30.04 6.41
C SER A 897 -13.20 -31.52 6.82
N VAL A 898 -12.17 -32.33 6.52
CA VAL A 898 -12.05 -33.71 6.99
C VAL A 898 -12.01 -33.78 8.51
N ASP A 899 -11.15 -32.94 9.14
CA ASP A 899 -11.05 -32.88 10.60
C ASP A 899 -12.35 -32.42 11.24
N VAL A 900 -12.99 -31.37 10.68
CA VAL A 900 -14.27 -30.87 11.17
C VAL A 900 -15.34 -31.95 11.12
N ALA A 901 -15.45 -32.70 10.02
CA ALA A 901 -16.44 -33.79 9.91
C ALA A 901 -16.25 -34.84 11.01
N ARG A 902 -14.99 -35.22 11.33
CA ARG A 902 -14.67 -36.13 12.44
C ARG A 902 -15.01 -35.56 13.79
N GLN A 903 -14.63 -34.31 14.02
CA GLN A 903 -14.88 -33.65 15.30
C GLN A 903 -16.37 -33.46 15.56
N VAL A 904 -17.18 -33.14 14.54
CA VAL A 904 -18.64 -33.07 14.65
C VAL A 904 -19.22 -34.43 15.03
N MET A 905 -18.75 -35.53 14.40
CA MET A 905 -19.20 -36.89 14.74
C MET A 905 -18.77 -37.31 16.14
N ALA A 906 -17.69 -36.79 16.66
CA ALA A 906 -17.21 -37.05 18.02
C ALA A 906 -17.95 -36.25 19.11
N ARG A 907 -18.75 -35.24 18.74
CA ARG A 907 -19.50 -34.46 19.72
C ARG A 907 -20.52 -35.31 20.47
N PRO A 908 -20.68 -35.11 21.80
CA PRO A 908 -21.58 -35.92 22.63
C PRO A 908 -23.02 -35.96 22.10
N GLU A 909 -23.52 -34.85 21.55
CA GLU A 909 -24.88 -34.74 21.00
C GLU A 909 -25.11 -35.64 19.78
N VAL A 910 -24.03 -35.94 19.03
CA VAL A 910 -24.04 -36.77 17.82
C VAL A 910 -23.67 -38.23 18.20
N ALA A 911 -22.58 -38.40 18.96
CA ALA A 911 -22.05 -39.70 19.32
C ALA A 911 -23.05 -40.55 20.15
N ASN A 912 -23.78 -39.91 21.07
CA ASN A 912 -24.74 -40.54 21.99
C ASN A 912 -26.18 -40.50 21.49
N ALA A 913 -26.43 -40.13 20.23
CA ALA A 913 -27.76 -40.10 19.67
C ALA A 913 -28.39 -41.54 19.64
N PRO A 914 -29.63 -41.70 20.08
CA PRO A 914 -30.25 -43.04 20.30
C PRO A 914 -30.50 -43.83 18.98
N ASP A 915 -30.67 -43.12 17.89
CA ASP A 915 -30.92 -43.70 16.57
C ASP A 915 -30.37 -42.80 15.44
N ASP A 916 -30.39 -43.30 14.22
CA ASP A 916 -29.85 -42.60 13.05
C ASP A 916 -30.65 -41.30 12.76
N ALA A 917 -31.97 -41.29 12.97
CA ALA A 917 -32.77 -40.09 12.74
C ALA A 917 -32.46 -39.01 13.79
N ALA A 918 -32.19 -39.39 15.04
CA ALA A 918 -31.76 -38.50 16.10
C ALA A 918 -30.34 -37.94 15.81
N LYS A 919 -29.45 -38.80 15.26
CA LYS A 919 -28.10 -38.38 14.83
C LYS A 919 -28.15 -37.39 13.69
N VAL A 920 -28.97 -37.62 12.67
CA VAL A 920 -29.21 -36.65 11.60
C VAL A 920 -29.74 -35.33 12.15
N ARG A 921 -30.71 -35.35 13.07
CA ARG A 921 -31.24 -34.15 13.74
C ARG A 921 -30.16 -33.40 14.47
N ALA A 922 -29.29 -34.07 15.23
CA ALA A 922 -28.20 -33.45 15.94
C ALA A 922 -27.21 -32.75 14.98
N ILE A 923 -26.84 -33.40 13.88
CA ILE A 923 -25.95 -32.82 12.86
C ILE A 923 -26.57 -31.56 12.23
N TYR A 924 -27.87 -31.59 11.85
CA TYR A 924 -28.58 -30.45 11.28
C TYR A 924 -28.65 -29.26 12.27
N LEU A 925 -28.92 -29.54 13.54
CA LEU A 925 -28.95 -28.51 14.58
C LEU A 925 -27.56 -27.86 14.76
N ILE A 926 -26.50 -28.65 14.67
CA ILE A 926 -25.13 -28.16 14.81
C ILE A 926 -24.71 -27.32 13.58
N LEU A 927 -24.96 -27.85 12.35
CA LEU A 927 -24.47 -27.22 11.12
C LEU A 927 -25.37 -26.07 10.66
N PHE A 928 -26.69 -26.23 10.72
CA PHE A 928 -27.67 -25.33 10.10
C PHE A 928 -28.57 -24.60 11.09
N GLN A 929 -28.49 -24.93 12.38
CA GLN A 929 -29.29 -24.36 13.47
C GLN A 929 -30.80 -24.52 13.28
N ARG A 930 -31.21 -25.59 12.56
CA ARG A 930 -32.59 -25.98 12.35
C ARG A 930 -32.75 -27.49 12.38
N SER A 931 -33.98 -27.96 12.57
CA SER A 931 -34.31 -29.37 12.40
C SER A 931 -34.34 -29.77 10.92
N PRO A 932 -33.95 -31.00 10.56
CA PRO A 932 -34.10 -31.51 9.20
C PRO A 932 -35.58 -31.72 8.89
N LYS A 933 -35.93 -31.59 7.63
CA LYS A 933 -37.22 -32.01 7.08
C LYS A 933 -37.28 -33.53 6.99
N SER A 934 -38.51 -34.09 6.91
CA SER A 934 -38.67 -35.56 6.77
C SER A 934 -37.95 -36.15 5.55
N GLU A 935 -37.95 -35.43 4.44
CA GLU A 935 -37.26 -35.80 3.21
C GLU A 935 -35.72 -35.81 3.40
N GLU A 936 -35.16 -34.82 4.14
CA GLU A 936 -33.72 -34.74 4.43
C GLU A 936 -33.26 -35.91 5.31
N VAL A 937 -34.09 -36.36 6.24
CA VAL A 937 -33.82 -37.58 7.04
C VAL A 937 -33.86 -38.83 6.14
N SER A 938 -34.79 -38.90 5.20
CA SER A 938 -34.87 -40.01 4.23
C SER A 938 -33.65 -40.06 3.32
N TRP A 939 -33.20 -38.91 2.78
CA TRP A 939 -31.98 -38.79 1.97
C TRP A 939 -30.73 -39.19 2.76
N ALA A 940 -30.67 -38.85 4.02
CA ALA A 940 -29.54 -39.25 4.89
C ALA A 940 -29.49 -40.80 5.03
N THR A 941 -30.63 -41.45 5.26
CA THR A 941 -30.73 -42.92 5.40
C THR A 941 -30.31 -43.59 4.08
N GLU A 942 -30.79 -43.10 2.96
CA GLU A 942 -30.42 -43.62 1.64
C GLU A 942 -28.92 -43.47 1.37
N PHE A 943 -28.34 -42.29 1.60
CA PHE A 943 -26.92 -42.04 1.45
C PHE A 943 -26.08 -43.01 2.31
N LEU A 944 -26.41 -43.16 3.58
CA LEU A 944 -25.71 -44.04 4.49
C LEU A 944 -25.78 -45.52 4.08
N THR A 945 -26.93 -45.96 3.58
CA THR A 945 -27.13 -47.32 3.04
C THR A 945 -26.22 -47.55 1.84
N GLN A 946 -26.18 -46.60 0.91
CA GLN A 946 -25.30 -46.67 -0.27
C GLN A 946 -23.83 -46.59 0.11
N ALA A 947 -23.43 -45.63 1.00
CA ALA A 947 -22.06 -45.51 1.43
C ALA A 947 -21.52 -46.73 2.19
N ASN A 948 -22.36 -47.38 3.02
CA ASN A 948 -22.01 -48.60 3.71
C ASN A 948 -21.79 -49.79 2.72
N SER A 949 -22.54 -49.83 1.60
CA SER A 949 -22.35 -50.85 0.56
C SER A 949 -21.06 -50.64 -0.25
N LEU A 950 -20.53 -49.41 -0.29
CA LEU A 950 -19.31 -49.03 -1.00
C LEU A 950 -18.05 -49.13 -0.15
N VAL A 951 -18.15 -49.43 1.15
CA VAL A 951 -16.97 -49.67 2.00
C VAL A 951 -16.29 -50.97 1.55
N VAL A 952 -15.51 -50.87 0.51
CA VAL A 952 -14.58 -51.92 0.08
C VAL A 952 -13.50 -52.05 1.17
N ALA A 953 -13.19 -53.29 1.53
CA ALA A 953 -12.12 -53.61 2.45
C ALA A 953 -10.84 -52.76 2.12
N PRO A 954 -10.12 -52.30 3.13
CA PRO A 954 -8.95 -51.44 2.89
C PRO A 954 -8.00 -52.13 1.92
N PRO A 955 -7.50 -51.45 0.87
CA PRO A 955 -6.60 -52.04 -0.07
C PRO A 955 -5.40 -52.65 0.71
N ALA A 956 -5.09 -53.90 0.44
CA ALA A 956 -3.96 -54.60 1.05
C ALA A 956 -2.74 -53.69 1.01
N LYS A 957 -2.05 -53.49 2.17
CA LYS A 957 -0.90 -52.63 2.30
C LYS A 957 0.03 -52.85 1.10
N ARG A 958 0.12 -51.88 0.21
CA ARG A 958 1.16 -51.85 -0.81
C ARG A 958 2.47 -51.92 -0.07
N PRO A 959 3.43 -52.78 -0.46
CA PRO A 959 4.77 -52.78 0.10
C PRO A 959 5.28 -51.35 -0.01
N GLY A 960 5.65 -50.75 1.10
CA GLY A 960 6.21 -49.43 1.12
C GLY A 960 7.45 -49.37 0.21
N PRO A 961 7.74 -48.23 -0.42
CA PRO A 961 8.94 -48.11 -1.22
C PRO A 961 10.14 -48.52 -0.36
N GLN A 962 10.92 -49.48 -0.87
CA GLN A 962 12.17 -49.92 -0.20
C GLN A 962 12.97 -48.65 0.14
N ARG A 963 13.27 -48.47 1.43
CA ARG A 963 14.19 -47.43 1.86
C ARG A 963 15.52 -47.66 1.16
N LEU A 964 15.89 -46.77 0.26
CA LEU A 964 17.25 -46.64 -0.21
C LEU A 964 18.18 -46.42 1.00
N PRO A 965 19.40 -46.97 1.00
CA PRO A 965 20.32 -46.81 2.11
C PRO A 965 20.52 -45.34 2.41
N ALA A 966 20.49 -44.98 3.68
CA ALA A 966 20.65 -43.63 4.16
C ALA A 966 21.91 -42.98 3.55
N GLN A 967 21.72 -42.04 2.67
CA GLN A 967 22.81 -41.17 2.23
C GLN A 967 23.25 -40.33 3.43
N LYS A 968 24.59 -40.23 3.60
CA LYS A 968 25.21 -39.38 4.61
C LYS A 968 24.55 -37.98 4.58
N PRO A 969 24.36 -37.33 5.73
CA PRO A 969 23.73 -36.06 5.77
C PRO A 969 24.49 -35.07 4.89
N VAL A 970 23.95 -34.80 3.72
CA VAL A 970 24.33 -33.62 2.94
C VAL A 970 23.95 -32.43 3.81
N VAL A 971 24.95 -31.66 4.20
CA VAL A 971 24.72 -30.33 4.79
C VAL A 971 23.69 -29.65 3.88
N LYS A 972 22.49 -29.56 4.35
CA LYS A 972 21.41 -28.94 3.59
C LYS A 972 21.83 -27.49 3.29
N LYS A 973 22.27 -27.24 2.05
CA LYS A 973 22.27 -25.89 1.53
C LYS A 973 20.89 -25.30 1.85
N TYR A 974 20.89 -24.19 2.50
CA TYR A 974 19.70 -23.37 2.80
C TYR A 974 18.72 -23.43 1.62
N GLN A 975 17.62 -24.11 1.79
CA GLN A 975 16.49 -23.99 0.87
C GLN A 975 15.71 -22.76 1.31
N PRO A 976 15.56 -21.75 0.48
CA PRO A 976 14.65 -20.65 0.74
C PRO A 976 13.23 -21.22 0.66
N GLY A 977 12.59 -21.43 1.78
CA GLY A 977 11.27 -21.96 1.69
C GLY A 977 10.73 -22.61 2.94
N ASN A 978 10.57 -21.92 3.97
CA ASN A 978 9.36 -22.05 4.80
C ASN A 978 9.14 -20.69 5.44
N ARG A 979 8.47 -19.82 4.67
CA ARG A 979 8.20 -18.41 5.00
C ARG A 979 7.43 -18.23 6.31
N PHE A 980 6.87 -19.33 6.84
CA PHE A 980 6.10 -19.38 8.09
C PHE A 980 6.80 -20.20 9.19
N ALA A 981 8.11 -20.43 9.12
CA ALA A 981 8.78 -21.29 10.09
C ALA A 981 8.57 -20.86 11.55
N ALA A 982 8.43 -19.55 11.80
CA ALA A 982 8.20 -19.00 13.14
C ALA A 982 6.72 -18.90 13.53
N LEU A 983 5.80 -18.92 12.55
CA LEU A 983 4.35 -18.92 12.81
C LEU A 983 3.77 -20.33 12.66
N ARG A 984 4.57 -21.38 12.86
CA ARG A 984 4.05 -22.74 12.87
C ARG A 984 3.20 -23.00 14.10
N ASN A 985 2.00 -23.46 13.84
CA ASN A 985 1.13 -23.90 14.90
C ASN A 985 1.68 -25.18 15.54
N GLU A 986 1.55 -25.31 16.83
CA GLU A 986 1.82 -26.54 17.56
C GLU A 986 0.64 -27.49 17.41
N GLY A 987 0.88 -28.80 17.35
CA GLY A 987 -0.16 -29.81 17.28
C GLY A 987 0.19 -30.98 16.38
N VAL A 988 -0.82 -31.84 16.19
CA VAL A 988 -0.71 -33.02 15.35
C VAL A 988 -1.40 -32.75 14.00
N PRO A 989 -0.74 -33.08 12.86
CA PRO A 989 -1.38 -32.96 11.56
C PRO A 989 -2.67 -33.81 11.48
N VAL A 990 -3.60 -33.36 10.65
CA VAL A 990 -4.88 -34.06 10.46
C VAL A 990 -4.66 -35.48 9.97
N SER A 991 -5.35 -36.43 10.55
CA SER A 991 -5.29 -37.84 10.18
C SER A 991 -5.71 -38.04 8.71
N ARG A 992 -4.99 -38.89 7.98
CA ARG A 992 -5.28 -39.25 6.57
C ARG A 992 -6.04 -40.57 6.44
N VAL A 993 -6.55 -41.10 7.53
CA VAL A 993 -7.43 -42.28 7.49
C VAL A 993 -8.70 -41.96 6.68
N PRO A 994 -9.23 -42.84 5.82
CA PRO A 994 -10.48 -42.59 5.12
C PRO A 994 -11.63 -42.29 6.08
N LEU A 995 -12.54 -41.43 5.63
CA LEU A 995 -13.73 -41.07 6.40
C LEU A 995 -14.73 -42.27 6.47
N THR A 996 -15.38 -42.43 7.60
CA THR A 996 -16.53 -43.32 7.75
C THR A 996 -17.74 -42.80 6.98
N PRO A 997 -18.74 -43.61 6.69
CA PRO A 997 -19.98 -43.17 6.01
C PRO A 997 -20.68 -41.97 6.69
N TRP A 998 -20.67 -41.90 8.02
CA TRP A 998 -21.23 -40.82 8.77
C TRP A 998 -20.38 -39.50 8.66
N GLU A 999 -19.07 -39.66 8.69
CA GLU A 999 -18.16 -38.54 8.47
C GLU A 999 -18.25 -38.00 7.04
N LEU A 1000 -18.40 -38.88 6.03
CA LEU A 1000 -18.66 -38.50 4.63
C LEU A 1000 -20.00 -37.79 4.49
N TYR A 1001 -21.07 -38.26 5.16
CA TYR A 1001 -22.33 -37.56 5.20
C TYR A 1001 -22.20 -36.15 5.79
N THR A 1002 -21.51 -36.02 6.89
CA THR A 1002 -21.27 -34.73 7.53
C THR A 1002 -20.46 -33.80 6.61
N GLN A 1003 -19.42 -34.31 5.95
CA GLN A 1003 -18.65 -33.56 4.96
C GLN A 1003 -19.52 -33.11 3.78
N ALA A 1004 -20.41 -33.97 3.27
CA ALA A 1004 -21.33 -33.61 2.20
C ALA A 1004 -22.26 -32.45 2.60
N LEU A 1005 -22.71 -32.39 3.84
CA LEU A 1005 -23.51 -31.28 4.35
C LEU A 1005 -22.71 -29.99 4.43
N LEU A 1006 -21.39 -30.02 4.78
CA LEU A 1006 -20.50 -28.85 4.76
C LEU A 1006 -20.32 -28.29 3.34
N CYS A 1007 -20.46 -29.14 2.29
CA CYS A 1007 -20.42 -28.70 0.89
C CYS A 1007 -21.73 -28.02 0.43
N SER A 1008 -22.77 -28.00 1.26
CA SER A 1008 -24.08 -27.47 0.85
C SER A 1008 -24.09 -25.93 0.81
N ASN A 1009 -24.90 -25.36 -0.08
CA ASN A 1009 -25.10 -23.90 -0.12
C ASN A 1009 -25.65 -23.37 1.20
N GLU A 1010 -26.42 -24.12 1.93
CA GLU A 1010 -26.97 -23.68 3.21
C GLU A 1010 -25.90 -23.43 4.26
N PHE A 1011 -24.75 -24.12 4.19
CA PHE A 1011 -23.63 -23.88 5.08
C PHE A 1011 -22.93 -22.56 4.79
N VAL A 1012 -22.76 -22.22 3.52
CA VAL A 1012 -21.96 -21.06 3.09
C VAL A 1012 -22.76 -19.79 2.79
N TYR A 1013 -24.09 -19.86 2.87
CA TYR A 1013 -24.98 -18.71 2.67
C TYR A 1013 -25.78 -18.39 3.92
N VAL A 1014 -26.14 -17.12 4.05
CA VAL A 1014 -27.07 -16.61 5.06
C VAL A 1014 -28.23 -15.87 4.38
N ASN A 1015 -29.42 -16.16 4.87
CA ASN A 1015 -30.68 -15.64 4.34
C ASN A 1015 -31.08 -14.33 5.00
#